data_ab366dc520c3ded7a0e7fb5ccd24134f
#
_entry.id   ab366dc520c3ded7a0e7fb5ccd24134f
#
_cell.length_a   1.000
_cell.length_b   1.000
_cell.length_c   1.000
_cell.angle_alpha   90.00
_cell.angle_beta   90.00
_cell.angle_gamma   90.00
#
_symmetry.space_group_name_H-M   'P 1'
#
loop_
_entity.id
_entity.type
_entity.pdbx_description
1 polymer ?
#
loop_
_entity_poly.entity_id
_entity_poly.type
_entity_poly.pdbx_seq_one_letter_code
_entity_poly.pdbx_strand_id
1 'polypeptide(L)'
;MGTIIRSICFCNFYNYYGSYEDNTYTFTEGINIINADNNMGKSKFYNGFLWILRDEVYDSDDKKIYPVNESYFKMMSGKARRESDDFTMGVRIVYENNGERYIVTKSVHCTKENDWLYNANTDVQHTINNEDNFIMDKDEKAEIIRKLIPYDMEKYSLLQGESMERLVDLSTLTGLENTINALADMNNLIQMCDRANDLVGEAMKEYRAEEKRNNSADEAITSLQQDRDNHEKWIEDAKAKIAQARQELVRAKEEEQRFEAEFFSSKKREQLRYEYESEQKKLQNLQKKKEDLEKSITSRLFDENCPWLLMGLEGETSDFDDFRIALSQALAQKKIMENPDILLPEGSPDTPSLKRMLERCHCEVCDREAPRDSEPWLHIKKIMERPRKAMHASDSFMQYYGKIQKTTGLYETTIPKIAEDYQAYMNSIFDLDDQIAAQENVVEQKESEMALVGAGNTTPEEDRKTLSGYNQAKKTISDKNEEIQKYTGKINLWSDKLEKVRKELYKRQNSSPVRKAEKLYNDMQCIAQMFADTKERIFTNIVNNLQTVANKMYRDLTAGNQTLGGNLHFEREDGGTVRVKVVDDKGEELFGNGTGFQRMKQLAIVMSIISSKENNQSFDYPFISDAPFSEFGIKFINNFLDIAPKVFRQSIIMIKDLYDPDSEQLILPGGLEIAKRMQRNELDGTFYVNYVEEKADSSNLVTKKKCYSE
;
A
#
# COMPACT_ATOMS: atom_id res chain seq x y z
N MET A 1 29.79 -16.94 7.37
CA MET A 1 29.21 -16.30 8.57
C MET A 1 29.07 -14.83 8.27
N GLY A 2 27.92 -14.25 8.49
CA GLY A 2 27.64 -12.87 8.06
C GLY A 2 27.73 -11.83 9.18
N THR A 3 27.13 -10.69 8.93
CA THR A 3 27.10 -9.58 9.89
C THR A 3 25.86 -9.64 10.76
N ILE A 4 26.03 -9.46 12.08
CA ILE A 4 24.94 -9.37 13.06
C ILE A 4 25.16 -8.10 13.87
N ILE A 5 24.16 -7.25 13.94
CA ILE A 5 24.15 -6.09 14.83
C ILE A 5 23.78 -6.55 16.22
N ARG A 6 24.64 -6.28 17.21
CA ARG A 6 24.40 -6.62 18.61
C ARG A 6 23.70 -5.52 19.38
N SER A 7 24.03 -4.27 19.08
CA SER A 7 23.33 -3.12 19.66
C SER A 7 23.48 -1.86 18.82
N ILE A 8 22.51 -0.96 19.00
CA ILE A 8 22.61 0.44 18.61
C ILE A 8 22.33 1.30 19.83
N CYS A 9 23.12 2.35 20.02
CA CYS A 9 23.02 3.26 21.16
C CYS A 9 23.02 4.70 20.67
N PHE A 10 22.20 5.53 21.30
CA PHE A 10 22.08 6.95 20.99
C PHE A 10 22.49 7.82 22.17
N CYS A 11 23.11 8.95 21.91
CA CYS A 11 23.45 9.96 22.89
C CYS A 11 22.95 11.31 22.38
N ASN A 12 22.02 11.94 23.08
CA ASN A 12 21.45 13.25 22.76
C ASN A 12 21.03 13.42 21.28
N PHE A 13 20.56 12.34 20.66
CA PHE A 13 20.27 12.25 19.23
C PHE A 13 18.77 12.34 18.99
N TYR A 14 18.28 13.41 18.38
CA TYR A 14 16.87 13.72 18.20
C TYR A 14 16.08 13.58 19.53
N ASN A 15 15.14 12.65 19.59
CA ASN A 15 14.31 12.38 20.76
C ASN A 15 15.01 11.49 21.81
N TYR A 16 16.19 10.94 21.50
CA TYR A 16 16.96 10.07 22.38
C TYR A 16 17.90 10.93 23.25
N TYR A 17 17.33 11.47 24.35
CA TYR A 17 18.04 12.28 25.30
C TYR A 17 18.81 11.43 26.31
N GLY A 18 20.01 11.86 26.70
CA GLY A 18 20.85 11.22 27.71
C GLY A 18 22.05 10.49 27.11
N SER A 19 22.65 9.63 27.93
CA SER A 19 23.85 8.88 27.56
C SER A 19 23.57 7.74 26.57
N TYR A 20 24.65 7.13 26.07
CA TYR A 20 24.55 5.92 25.24
C TYR A 20 23.89 4.76 26.00
N GLU A 21 24.19 4.64 27.30
CA GLU A 21 23.66 3.58 28.16
C GLU A 21 22.15 3.68 28.33
N ASP A 22 21.62 4.90 28.48
CA ASP A 22 20.18 5.15 28.63
C ASP A 22 19.40 4.74 27.38
N ASN A 23 20.02 4.89 26.20
CA ASN A 23 19.39 4.68 24.89
C ASN A 23 20.00 3.51 24.12
N THR A 24 20.40 2.44 24.81
CA THR A 24 20.94 1.23 24.18
C THR A 24 19.84 0.25 23.83
N TYR A 25 19.74 -0.15 22.58
CA TYR A 25 18.91 -1.23 22.07
C TYR A 25 19.79 -2.42 21.74
N THR A 26 19.54 -3.56 22.36
CA THR A 26 20.24 -4.81 22.11
C THR A 26 19.44 -5.69 21.18
N PHE A 27 20.14 -6.41 20.30
CA PHE A 27 19.51 -7.26 19.30
C PHE A 27 20.09 -8.67 19.33
N THR A 28 19.25 -9.62 18.95
CA THR A 28 19.63 -11.02 18.73
C THR A 28 19.51 -11.38 17.26
N GLU A 29 19.86 -12.59 16.88
CA GLU A 29 19.45 -13.17 15.60
C GLU A 29 17.92 -13.24 15.54
N GLY A 30 17.34 -13.42 14.35
CA GLY A 30 15.90 -13.46 14.16
C GLY A 30 15.26 -12.07 14.00
N ILE A 31 14.10 -11.85 14.61
CA ILE A 31 13.29 -10.63 14.38
C ILE A 31 13.35 -9.70 15.58
N ASN A 32 13.88 -8.50 15.34
CA ASN A 32 13.95 -7.46 16.35
C ASN A 32 12.96 -6.34 15.99
N ILE A 33 12.00 -6.10 16.87
CA ILE A 33 10.89 -5.16 16.62
C ILE A 33 11.06 -3.93 17.52
N ILE A 34 10.96 -2.76 16.92
CA ILE A 34 10.82 -1.48 17.61
C ILE A 34 9.43 -0.93 17.28
N ASN A 35 8.52 -1.14 18.21
CA ASN A 35 7.14 -0.69 18.08
C ASN A 35 7.00 0.73 18.66
N ALA A 36 6.53 1.66 17.88
CA ALA A 36 6.36 3.04 18.29
C ALA A 36 5.32 3.75 17.43
N ASP A 37 4.56 4.66 18.02
CA ASP A 37 3.65 5.53 17.27
C ASP A 37 4.38 6.67 16.55
N ASN A 38 3.63 7.50 15.86
CA ASN A 38 4.16 8.66 15.17
C ASN A 38 4.88 9.59 16.18
N ASN A 39 5.97 10.20 15.74
CA ASN A 39 6.85 11.06 16.54
C ASN A 39 7.56 10.40 17.74
N MET A 40 7.42 9.10 17.95
CA MET A 40 8.12 8.36 19.02
C MET A 40 9.48 7.81 18.58
N GLY A 41 10.08 8.40 17.59
CA GLY A 41 11.49 8.19 17.23
C GLY A 41 11.77 7.13 16.16
N LYS A 42 10.79 6.49 15.49
CA LYS A 42 11.04 5.45 14.45
C LYS A 42 12.03 5.90 13.37
N SER A 43 11.67 6.94 12.61
CA SER A 43 12.53 7.43 11.52
C SER A 43 13.84 8.02 12.04
N LYS A 44 13.84 8.52 13.29
CA LYS A 44 15.08 8.97 13.96
C LYS A 44 16.00 7.79 14.32
N PHE A 45 15.40 6.67 14.72
CA PHE A 45 16.14 5.42 14.94
C PHE A 45 16.79 4.93 13.65
N TYR A 46 16.04 4.91 12.55
CA TYR A 46 16.54 4.55 11.23
C TYR A 46 17.68 5.50 10.76
N ASN A 47 17.57 6.79 11.06
CA ASN A 47 18.62 7.78 10.78
C ASN A 47 19.96 7.46 11.49
N GLY A 48 19.93 6.77 12.61
CA GLY A 48 21.15 6.28 13.25
C GLY A 48 21.95 5.34 12.36
N PHE A 49 21.26 4.43 11.64
CA PHE A 49 21.93 3.56 10.67
C PHE A 49 22.43 4.32 9.45
N LEU A 50 21.62 5.25 8.92
CA LEU A 50 22.03 6.08 7.78
C LEU A 50 23.25 6.94 8.13
N TRP A 51 23.30 7.50 9.34
CA TRP A 51 24.47 8.26 9.76
C TRP A 51 25.74 7.39 9.83
N ILE A 52 25.66 6.22 10.44
CA ILE A 52 26.82 5.31 10.53
C ILE A 52 27.31 4.90 9.16
N LEU A 53 26.41 4.52 8.24
CA LEU A 53 26.76 3.92 6.96
C LEU A 53 27.09 4.94 5.87
N ARG A 54 26.36 6.07 5.80
CA ARG A 54 26.39 6.98 4.66
C ARG A 54 26.76 8.42 5.00
N ASP A 55 26.86 8.79 6.28
CA ASP A 55 26.90 10.19 6.71
C ASP A 55 25.70 11.02 6.20
N GLU A 56 24.52 10.40 6.17
CA GLU A 56 23.26 10.96 5.71
C GLU A 56 22.17 10.79 6.75
N VAL A 57 21.14 11.63 6.67
CA VAL A 57 19.90 11.51 7.45
C VAL A 57 18.71 11.80 6.56
N TYR A 58 17.62 11.10 6.81
CA TYR A 58 16.34 11.31 6.16
C TYR A 58 15.48 12.27 6.97
N ASP A 59 15.03 13.34 6.32
CA ASP A 59 14.03 14.25 6.87
C ASP A 59 12.64 13.84 6.43
N SER A 60 11.79 13.48 7.40
CA SER A 60 10.41 13.03 7.15
C SER A 60 9.49 14.15 6.68
N ASP A 61 9.81 15.41 7.02
CA ASP A 61 8.97 16.56 6.68
C ASP A 61 9.16 16.94 5.21
N ASP A 62 10.42 16.97 4.78
CA ASP A 62 10.77 17.29 3.40
C ASP A 62 10.81 16.05 2.48
N LYS A 63 10.73 14.85 3.04
CA LYS A 63 10.90 13.56 2.34
C LYS A 63 12.20 13.47 1.52
N LYS A 64 13.29 14.03 2.07
CA LYS A 64 14.59 14.09 1.43
C LYS A 64 15.71 13.60 2.34
N ILE A 65 16.80 13.17 1.71
CA ILE A 65 18.02 12.78 2.38
C ILE A 65 18.98 13.98 2.34
N TYR A 66 19.58 14.28 3.48
CA TYR A 66 20.55 15.36 3.66
C TYR A 66 21.86 14.82 4.20
N PRO A 67 23.00 15.43 3.83
CA PRO A 67 24.28 15.19 4.50
C PRO A 67 24.18 15.54 5.99
N VAL A 68 24.82 14.73 6.83
CA VAL A 68 24.79 14.91 8.30
C VAL A 68 25.35 16.26 8.73
N ASN A 69 26.43 16.73 8.09
CA ASN A 69 27.08 18.01 8.41
C ASN A 69 26.16 19.23 8.20
N GLU A 70 25.14 19.13 7.34
CA GLU A 70 24.14 20.18 7.11
C GLU A 70 22.96 20.05 8.09
N SER A 71 22.88 18.96 8.85
CA SER A 71 21.72 18.57 9.66
C SER A 71 21.99 18.55 11.16
N TYR A 72 23.20 18.86 11.64
CA TYR A 72 23.58 18.73 13.05
C TYR A 72 22.59 19.40 14.01
N PHE A 73 22.15 20.62 13.72
CA PHE A 73 21.20 21.33 14.56
C PHE A 73 19.86 20.59 14.70
N LYS A 74 19.35 20.03 13.60
CA LYS A 74 18.10 19.24 13.61
C LYS A 74 18.25 17.91 14.36
N MET A 75 19.44 17.33 14.33
CA MET A 75 19.77 16.04 14.95
C MET A 75 19.96 16.11 16.46
N MET A 76 20.31 17.27 17.00
CA MET A 76 20.48 17.45 18.45
C MET A 76 19.17 17.27 19.21
N SER A 77 19.23 16.61 20.36
CA SER A 77 18.08 16.52 21.27
C SER A 77 17.62 17.91 21.71
N GLY A 78 16.31 18.19 21.55
CA GLY A 78 15.72 19.45 21.97
C GLY A 78 15.90 19.72 23.47
N LYS A 79 15.85 18.67 24.29
CA LYS A 79 16.08 18.74 25.72
C LYS A 79 17.55 19.02 26.05
N ALA A 80 18.50 18.32 25.41
CA ALA A 80 19.93 18.57 25.61
C ALA A 80 20.33 20.02 25.29
N ARG A 81 19.82 20.58 24.17
CA ARG A 81 20.08 21.97 23.77
C ARG A 81 19.58 23.03 24.75
N ARG A 82 18.63 22.69 25.63
CA ARG A 82 18.07 23.63 26.64
C ARG A 82 18.76 23.49 27.99
N GLU A 83 19.21 22.29 28.30
CA GLU A 83 19.84 22.01 29.59
C GLU A 83 21.33 22.27 29.62
N SER A 84 22.00 22.25 28.45
CA SER A 84 23.43 22.44 28.36
C SER A 84 23.82 23.15 27.07
N ASP A 85 24.81 24.08 27.22
CA ASP A 85 25.46 24.72 26.10
C ASP A 85 26.70 23.91 25.61
N ASP A 86 27.00 22.78 26.25
CA ASP A 86 28.13 21.89 25.94
C ASP A 86 27.71 20.43 26.17
N PHE A 87 27.58 19.65 25.08
CA PHE A 87 27.29 18.24 25.15
C PHE A 87 27.71 17.49 23.89
N THR A 88 27.76 16.16 24.02
CA THR A 88 28.01 15.29 22.86
C THR A 88 26.72 14.67 22.35
N MET A 89 26.55 14.72 21.03
CA MET A 89 25.52 13.97 20.30
C MET A 89 26.20 12.83 19.54
N GLY A 90 25.57 11.65 19.48
CA GLY A 90 26.18 10.56 18.71
C GLY A 90 25.35 9.29 18.59
N VAL A 91 25.85 8.41 17.74
CA VAL A 91 25.32 7.06 17.50
C VAL A 91 26.48 6.07 17.59
N ARG A 92 26.25 4.96 18.28
CA ARG A 92 27.20 3.84 18.42
C ARG A 92 26.52 2.56 17.96
N ILE A 93 27.16 1.79 17.08
CA ILE A 93 26.75 0.45 16.69
C ILE A 93 27.81 -0.55 17.10
N VAL A 94 27.37 -1.65 17.72
CA VAL A 94 28.19 -2.82 17.98
C VAL A 94 27.71 -3.94 17.07
N TYR A 95 28.60 -4.50 16.30
CA TYR A 95 28.27 -5.60 15.38
C TYR A 95 29.35 -6.68 15.36
N GLU A 96 28.99 -7.87 14.95
CA GLU A 96 29.87 -8.98 14.69
C GLU A 96 29.87 -9.31 13.20
N ASN A 97 31.05 -9.46 12.63
CA ASN A 97 31.21 -9.92 11.25
C ASN A 97 32.20 -11.09 11.25
N ASN A 98 31.73 -12.24 10.77
CA ASN A 98 32.54 -13.47 10.74
C ASN A 98 33.13 -13.91 12.10
N GLY A 99 32.47 -13.56 13.20
CA GLY A 99 32.93 -13.88 14.57
C GLY A 99 33.84 -12.82 15.20
N GLU A 100 34.21 -11.79 14.45
CA GLU A 100 34.95 -10.64 14.96
C GLU A 100 33.99 -9.53 15.37
N ARG A 101 34.26 -8.89 16.51
CA ARG A 101 33.42 -7.83 17.06
C ARG A 101 33.99 -6.47 16.76
N TYR A 102 33.13 -5.58 16.29
CA TYR A 102 33.45 -4.20 15.95
C TYR A 102 32.52 -3.23 16.65
N ILE A 103 33.07 -2.07 17.05
CA ILE A 103 32.34 -0.97 17.65
C ILE A 103 32.60 0.27 16.79
N VAL A 104 31.55 0.83 16.20
CA VAL A 104 31.61 2.08 15.42
C VAL A 104 30.83 3.15 16.17
N THR A 105 31.46 4.24 16.50
CA THR A 105 30.87 5.42 17.14
C THR A 105 31.07 6.64 16.26
N LYS A 106 29.98 7.24 15.80
CA LYS A 106 30.03 8.59 15.21
C LYS A 106 29.42 9.57 16.19
N SER A 107 30.16 10.62 16.51
CA SER A 107 29.77 11.61 17.49
C SER A 107 30.12 13.01 17.04
N VAL A 108 29.37 13.97 17.57
CA VAL A 108 29.61 15.40 17.37
C VAL A 108 29.57 16.07 18.72
N HIS A 109 30.66 16.72 19.07
CA HIS A 109 30.74 17.59 20.23
C HIS A 109 30.12 18.93 19.84
N CYS A 110 29.10 19.34 20.55
CA CYS A 110 28.29 20.52 20.29
C CYS A 110 28.51 21.53 21.40
N THR A 111 29.07 22.68 21.08
CA THR A 111 29.33 23.77 22.03
C THR A 111 28.66 25.05 21.53
N LYS A 112 27.95 25.74 22.39
CA LYS A 112 27.27 26.99 22.08
C LYS A 112 28.05 28.19 22.61
N GLU A 113 28.52 29.04 21.70
CA GLU A 113 29.06 30.37 22.01
C GLU A 113 28.05 31.46 21.63
N ASN A 114 28.17 32.07 20.46
CA ASN A 114 27.13 32.91 19.86
C ASN A 114 26.15 32.03 19.01
N ASP A 115 26.76 31.08 18.27
CA ASP A 115 26.09 30.03 17.51
C ASP A 115 26.60 28.66 17.93
N TRP A 116 25.94 27.59 17.48
CA TRP A 116 26.41 26.23 17.73
C TRP A 116 27.62 25.88 16.89
N LEU A 117 28.68 25.44 17.56
CA LEU A 117 29.90 24.91 16.96
C LEU A 117 29.86 23.37 17.03
N TYR A 118 30.36 22.73 16.00
CA TYR A 118 30.28 21.29 15.83
C TYR A 118 31.67 20.69 15.57
N ASN A 119 32.09 19.75 16.39
CA ASN A 119 33.30 18.98 16.21
C ASN A 119 32.98 17.50 16.05
N ALA A 120 32.98 17.01 14.80
CA ALA A 120 32.64 15.64 14.47
C ALA A 120 33.81 14.69 14.66
N ASN A 121 33.53 13.51 15.23
CA ASN A 121 34.51 12.44 15.40
C ASN A 121 33.93 11.09 14.97
N THR A 122 34.81 10.22 14.45
CA THR A 122 34.48 8.83 14.11
C THR A 122 35.46 7.90 14.76
N ASP A 123 35.01 7.14 15.74
CA ASP A 123 35.81 6.13 16.44
C ASP A 123 35.37 4.73 15.99
N VAL A 124 36.36 3.92 15.63
CA VAL A 124 36.18 2.53 15.27
C VAL A 124 37.11 1.69 16.13
N GLN A 125 36.53 0.64 16.73
CA GLN A 125 37.26 -0.29 17.58
C GLN A 125 37.03 -1.72 17.03
N HIS A 126 38.10 -2.49 17.06
CA HIS A 126 38.07 -3.92 16.77
C HIS A 126 38.43 -4.68 18.05
N THR A 127 37.53 -5.55 18.53
CA THR A 127 37.74 -6.34 19.73
C THR A 127 38.51 -7.61 19.39
N ILE A 128 39.74 -7.73 19.85
CA ILE A 128 40.59 -8.90 19.70
C ILE A 128 40.95 -9.44 21.10
N ASN A 129 40.69 -10.72 21.37
CA ASN A 129 40.94 -11.37 22.65
C ASN A 129 40.28 -10.65 23.86
N ASN A 130 39.06 -10.12 23.68
CA ASN A 130 38.33 -9.29 24.64
C ASN A 130 38.96 -7.91 24.96
N GLU A 131 39.89 -7.47 24.16
CA GLU A 131 40.46 -6.09 24.27
C GLU A 131 40.03 -5.27 23.04
N ASP A 132 39.50 -4.08 23.30
CA ASP A 132 39.08 -3.15 22.25
C ASP A 132 40.25 -2.32 21.75
N ASN A 133 40.68 -2.54 20.51
CA ASN A 133 41.75 -1.85 19.85
C ASN A 133 41.19 -0.75 18.95
N PHE A 134 41.64 0.49 19.15
CA PHE A 134 41.24 1.62 18.32
C PHE A 134 41.92 1.57 16.96
N ILE A 135 41.13 1.71 15.92
CA ILE A 135 41.59 1.86 14.54
C ILE A 135 41.85 3.36 14.28
N MET A 136 43.03 3.68 13.86
CA MET A 136 43.44 5.07 13.65
C MET A 136 43.37 5.46 12.17
N ASP A 137 43.67 4.52 11.28
CA ASP A 137 43.67 4.76 9.85
C ASP A 137 42.30 5.04 9.30
N LYS A 138 42.17 6.08 8.46
CA LYS A 138 40.88 6.53 7.93
C LYS A 138 40.28 5.56 6.91
N ASP A 139 41.12 4.95 6.07
CA ASP A 139 40.68 4.03 5.04
C ASP A 139 40.27 2.69 5.66
N GLU A 140 40.99 2.22 6.68
CA GLU A 140 40.65 1.06 7.47
C GLU A 140 39.34 1.26 8.24
N LYS A 141 39.10 2.45 8.83
CA LYS A 141 37.80 2.80 9.43
C LYS A 141 36.67 2.68 8.42
N ALA A 142 36.85 3.22 7.22
CA ALA A 142 35.88 3.17 6.17
C ALA A 142 35.61 1.72 5.70
N GLU A 143 36.66 0.90 5.61
CA GLU A 143 36.53 -0.52 5.27
C GLU A 143 35.73 -1.29 6.33
N ILE A 144 35.99 -1.07 7.61
CA ILE A 144 35.28 -1.69 8.71
C ILE A 144 33.80 -1.28 8.69
N ILE A 145 33.50 0.00 8.51
CA ILE A 145 32.09 0.45 8.38
C ILE A 145 31.40 -0.25 7.21
N ARG A 146 32.09 -0.48 6.09
CA ARG A 146 31.54 -1.21 4.94
C ARG A 146 31.37 -2.71 5.20
N LYS A 147 32.07 -3.30 6.17
CA LYS A 147 31.84 -4.69 6.60
C LYS A 147 30.48 -4.85 7.29
N LEU A 148 29.92 -3.79 7.86
CA LEU A 148 28.58 -3.83 8.46
C LEU A 148 27.53 -4.12 7.38
N ILE A 149 27.48 -3.33 6.31
CA ILE A 149 26.67 -3.55 5.12
C ILE A 149 27.46 -2.99 3.92
N PRO A 150 27.87 -3.82 2.96
CA PRO A 150 28.51 -3.38 1.72
C PRO A 150 27.60 -2.46 0.90
N TYR A 151 28.20 -1.52 0.20
CA TYR A 151 27.47 -0.51 -0.59
C TYR A 151 26.44 -1.13 -1.57
N ASP A 152 26.82 -2.21 -2.25
CA ASP A 152 25.95 -2.89 -3.21
C ASP A 152 24.76 -3.59 -2.53
N MET A 153 24.86 -3.87 -1.23
CA MET A 153 23.86 -4.53 -0.42
C MET A 153 22.98 -3.58 0.38
N GLU A 154 23.39 -2.34 0.56
CA GLU A 154 22.65 -1.37 1.35
C GLU A 154 21.21 -1.19 0.89
N LYS A 155 20.97 -1.11 -0.42
CA LYS A 155 19.62 -0.97 -0.98
C LYS A 155 18.68 -2.14 -0.64
N TYR A 156 19.22 -3.33 -0.33
CA TYR A 156 18.42 -4.51 0.06
C TYR A 156 18.33 -4.70 1.58
N SER A 157 19.29 -4.13 2.30
CA SER A 157 19.38 -4.23 3.75
C SER A 157 18.72 -3.04 4.46
N LEU A 158 18.73 -1.85 3.85
CA LEU A 158 18.16 -0.63 4.42
C LEU A 158 16.89 -0.25 3.66
N LEU A 159 15.74 -0.57 4.23
CA LEU A 159 14.43 -0.30 3.64
C LEU A 159 13.68 0.78 4.40
N GLN A 160 13.28 1.81 3.67
CA GLN A 160 12.32 2.78 4.15
C GLN A 160 10.97 2.46 3.51
N GLY A 161 9.91 2.26 4.30
CA GLY A 161 8.62 1.78 3.81
C GLY A 161 8.00 2.65 2.71
N GLU A 162 8.24 3.96 2.76
CA GLU A 162 7.81 4.89 1.70
C GLU A 162 8.68 4.80 0.42
N SER A 163 9.86 4.17 0.51
CA SER A 163 10.83 4.03 -0.60
C SER A 163 10.94 2.61 -1.13
N MET A 164 10.10 1.68 -0.69
CA MET A 164 10.11 0.30 -1.19
C MET A 164 9.93 0.22 -2.71
N GLU A 165 9.22 1.17 -3.30
CA GLU A 165 9.06 1.30 -4.74
C GLU A 165 10.38 1.50 -5.50
N ARG A 166 11.42 2.00 -4.82
CA ARG A 166 12.75 2.25 -5.41
C ARG A 166 13.72 1.07 -5.31
N LEU A 167 13.39 0.04 -4.55
CA LEU A 167 14.29 -1.09 -4.27
C LEU A 167 14.48 -2.02 -5.45
N VAL A 168 13.38 -2.49 -5.98
CA VAL A 168 13.30 -3.08 -7.29
C VAL A 168 12.42 -2.15 -8.06
N ASP A 169 13.01 -1.37 -8.93
CA ASP A 169 12.25 -0.45 -9.76
C ASP A 169 11.45 -1.28 -10.77
N LEU A 170 10.29 -1.76 -10.31
CA LEU A 170 9.32 -2.46 -11.15
C LEU A 170 8.55 -1.47 -12.05
N SER A 171 8.79 -0.16 -11.88
CA SER A 171 8.24 0.88 -12.75
C SER A 171 9.04 1.01 -14.05
N THR A 172 10.31 0.59 -14.03
CA THR A 172 11.14 0.49 -15.23
C THR A 172 11.35 -0.97 -15.61
N LEU A 173 11.24 -1.26 -16.90
CA LEU A 173 11.41 -2.61 -17.43
C LEU A 173 12.84 -3.15 -17.25
N THR A 174 13.82 -2.25 -17.14
CA THR A 174 15.23 -2.57 -16.93
C THR A 174 15.60 -2.69 -15.45
N GLY A 175 14.76 -2.24 -14.52
CA GLY A 175 15.08 -2.21 -13.09
C GLY A 175 15.30 -3.60 -12.50
N LEU A 176 14.44 -4.56 -12.82
CA LEU A 176 14.62 -5.95 -12.39
C LEU A 176 15.80 -6.61 -13.10
N GLU A 177 16.01 -6.37 -14.40
CA GLU A 177 17.15 -6.88 -15.15
C GLU A 177 18.47 -6.40 -14.54
N ASN A 178 18.61 -5.11 -14.27
CA ASN A 178 19.78 -4.55 -13.62
C ASN A 178 20.03 -5.16 -12.24
N THR A 179 18.95 -5.40 -11.49
CA THR A 179 19.04 -6.07 -10.19
C THR A 179 19.51 -7.51 -10.33
N ILE A 180 18.98 -8.27 -11.28
CA ILE A 180 19.40 -9.67 -11.55
C ILE A 180 20.87 -9.69 -12.00
N ASN A 181 21.26 -8.81 -12.92
CA ASN A 181 22.64 -8.74 -13.42
C ASN A 181 23.65 -8.43 -12.31
N ALA A 182 23.32 -7.50 -11.41
CA ALA A 182 24.17 -7.15 -10.28
C ALA A 182 24.29 -8.31 -9.26
N LEU A 183 23.18 -8.98 -8.96
CA LEU A 183 23.13 -10.03 -7.94
C LEU A 183 23.69 -11.38 -8.43
N ALA A 184 23.58 -11.65 -9.72
CA ALA A 184 24.05 -12.89 -10.34
C ALA A 184 25.51 -12.81 -10.84
N ASP A 185 26.22 -11.72 -10.54
CA ASP A 185 27.57 -11.45 -11.01
C ASP A 185 27.75 -11.58 -12.55
N MET A 186 26.68 -11.17 -13.27
CA MET A 186 26.64 -11.24 -14.73
C MET A 186 27.60 -10.24 -15.40
N ASN A 187 28.14 -9.27 -14.66
CA ASN A 187 28.99 -8.22 -15.20
C ASN A 187 30.24 -8.79 -15.90
N ASN A 188 30.86 -9.83 -15.34
CA ASN A 188 32.01 -10.48 -15.94
C ASN A 188 31.65 -11.14 -17.27
N LEU A 189 30.48 -11.80 -17.34
CA LEU A 189 30.01 -12.44 -18.56
C LEU A 189 29.63 -11.41 -19.64
N ILE A 190 29.05 -10.28 -19.23
CA ILE A 190 28.74 -9.17 -20.14
C ILE A 190 30.06 -8.62 -20.74
N GLN A 191 31.08 -8.36 -19.92
CA GLN A 191 32.39 -7.91 -20.39
C GLN A 191 33.04 -8.94 -21.33
N MET A 192 32.91 -10.25 -21.06
CA MET A 192 33.38 -11.29 -21.96
C MET A 192 32.67 -11.28 -23.31
N CYS A 193 31.33 -11.06 -23.33
CA CYS A 193 30.59 -10.89 -24.57
C CYS A 193 31.07 -9.66 -25.38
N ASP A 194 31.26 -8.53 -24.71
CA ASP A 194 31.75 -7.31 -25.36
C ASP A 194 33.15 -7.52 -25.94
N ARG A 195 34.08 -8.12 -25.18
CA ARG A 195 35.43 -8.42 -25.67
C ARG A 195 35.43 -9.40 -26.83
N ALA A 196 34.56 -10.42 -26.78
CA ALA A 196 34.41 -11.36 -27.90
C ALA A 196 33.93 -10.65 -29.18
N ASN A 197 32.98 -9.71 -29.07
CA ASN A 197 32.53 -8.89 -30.18
C ASN A 197 33.63 -7.97 -30.74
N ASP A 198 34.46 -7.39 -29.89
CA ASP A 198 35.63 -6.64 -30.32
C ASP A 198 36.59 -7.47 -31.14
N LEU A 199 36.88 -8.70 -30.66
CA LEU A 199 37.75 -9.64 -31.38
C LEU A 199 37.19 -10.06 -32.73
N VAL A 200 35.87 -10.22 -32.85
CA VAL A 200 35.19 -10.42 -34.15
C VAL A 200 35.47 -9.24 -35.09
N GLY A 201 35.39 -8.02 -34.58
CA GLY A 201 35.70 -6.80 -35.33
C GLY A 201 37.15 -6.73 -35.80
N GLU A 202 38.10 -7.12 -34.92
CA GLU A 202 39.53 -7.19 -35.25
C GLU A 202 39.80 -8.24 -36.33
N ALA A 203 39.28 -9.48 -36.18
CA ALA A 203 39.43 -10.57 -37.14
C ALA A 203 38.80 -10.24 -38.50
N MET A 204 37.69 -9.52 -38.52
CA MET A 204 37.05 -9.05 -39.76
C MET A 204 37.93 -8.04 -40.51
N LYS A 205 38.58 -7.14 -39.77
CA LYS A 205 39.53 -6.16 -40.39
C LYS A 205 40.70 -6.87 -41.01
N GLU A 206 41.25 -7.86 -40.33
CA GLU A 206 42.36 -8.66 -40.86
C GLU A 206 41.95 -9.47 -42.09
N TYR A 207 40.81 -10.15 -42.06
CA TYR A 207 40.25 -10.86 -43.21
C TYR A 207 40.11 -9.94 -44.44
N ARG A 208 39.50 -8.77 -44.28
CA ARG A 208 39.34 -7.77 -45.38
C ARG A 208 40.69 -7.24 -45.86
N ALA A 209 41.71 -7.11 -45.00
CA ALA A 209 43.03 -6.66 -45.39
C ALA A 209 43.74 -7.72 -46.25
N GLU A 210 43.65 -9.01 -45.86
CA GLU A 210 44.20 -10.12 -46.64
C GLU A 210 43.49 -10.32 -48.01
N GLU A 211 42.17 -10.13 -48.07
CA GLU A 211 41.44 -10.13 -49.31
C GLU A 211 41.95 -9.03 -50.27
N LYS A 212 42.16 -7.81 -49.78
CA LYS A 212 42.69 -6.69 -50.59
C LYS A 212 44.11 -6.97 -51.05
N ARG A 213 44.97 -7.57 -50.24
CA ARG A 213 46.34 -7.92 -50.61
C ARG A 213 46.45 -9.00 -51.67
N ASN A 214 45.48 -9.94 -51.66
CA ASN A 214 45.47 -11.09 -52.54
C ASN A 214 44.42 -10.99 -53.66
N ASN A 215 43.99 -9.79 -54.01
CA ASN A 215 42.98 -9.53 -55.03
C ASN A 215 43.53 -10.02 -56.42
N SER A 216 42.98 -11.11 -56.89
CA SER A 216 43.17 -11.55 -58.28
C SER A 216 42.32 -10.67 -59.20
N ALA A 217 42.79 -10.37 -60.42
CA ALA A 217 42.07 -9.58 -61.42
C ALA A 217 40.82 -10.31 -62.01
N ASP A 218 40.16 -11.14 -61.21
CA ASP A 218 38.96 -11.90 -61.61
C ASP A 218 37.72 -11.05 -61.28
N GLU A 219 37.09 -10.54 -62.34
CA GLU A 219 35.87 -9.70 -62.24
C GLU A 219 34.73 -10.43 -61.47
N ALA A 220 34.67 -11.76 -61.58
CA ALA A 220 33.64 -12.54 -60.90
C ALA A 220 33.85 -12.58 -59.40
N ILE A 221 35.10 -12.64 -58.91
CA ILE A 221 35.42 -12.57 -57.48
C ILE A 221 35.12 -11.16 -56.95
N THR A 222 35.49 -10.12 -57.69
CA THR A 222 35.22 -8.74 -57.32
C THR A 222 33.71 -8.46 -57.19
N SER A 223 32.88 -8.96 -58.11
CA SER A 223 31.44 -8.85 -58.06
C SER A 223 30.85 -9.55 -56.82
N LEU A 224 31.28 -10.77 -56.51
CA LEU A 224 30.84 -11.51 -55.36
C LEU A 224 31.29 -10.87 -54.03
N GLN A 225 32.47 -10.25 -53.99
CA GLN A 225 32.91 -9.46 -52.83
C GLN A 225 32.03 -8.22 -52.60
N GLN A 226 31.66 -7.56 -53.70
CA GLN A 226 30.76 -6.41 -53.65
C GLN A 226 29.34 -6.81 -53.18
N ASP A 227 28.82 -7.92 -53.66
CA ASP A 227 27.54 -8.50 -53.19
C ASP A 227 27.57 -8.87 -51.71
N ARG A 228 28.66 -9.51 -51.24
CA ARG A 228 28.87 -9.81 -49.84
C ARG A 228 28.87 -8.53 -49.00
N ASP A 229 29.66 -7.53 -49.37
CA ASP A 229 29.81 -6.25 -48.63
C ASP A 229 28.47 -5.50 -48.60
N ASN A 230 27.70 -5.55 -49.67
CA ASN A 230 26.35 -4.97 -49.68
C ASN A 230 25.40 -5.71 -48.73
N HIS A 231 25.39 -7.05 -48.77
CA HIS A 231 24.53 -7.82 -47.86
C HIS A 231 24.94 -7.63 -46.38
N GLU A 232 26.23 -7.62 -46.07
CA GLU A 232 26.75 -7.35 -44.73
C GLU A 232 26.31 -5.98 -44.25
N LYS A 233 26.46 -4.95 -45.06
CA LYS A 233 26.01 -3.58 -44.76
C LYS A 233 24.50 -3.51 -44.52
N TRP A 234 23.69 -4.15 -45.36
CA TRP A 234 22.23 -4.15 -45.18
C TRP A 234 21.81 -4.88 -43.89
N ILE A 235 22.50 -5.95 -43.49
CA ILE A 235 22.28 -6.65 -42.26
C ILE A 235 22.67 -5.75 -41.08
N GLU A 236 23.80 -5.05 -41.15
CA GLU A 236 24.25 -4.12 -40.10
C GLU A 236 23.29 -2.93 -39.95
N ASP A 237 22.87 -2.30 -41.06
CA ASP A 237 21.88 -1.24 -41.08
C ASP A 237 20.53 -1.71 -40.47
N ALA A 238 20.11 -2.93 -40.76
CA ALA A 238 18.89 -3.50 -40.23
C ALA A 238 19.01 -3.80 -38.73
N LYS A 239 20.17 -4.33 -38.27
CA LYS A 239 20.44 -4.52 -36.86
C LYS A 239 20.45 -3.21 -36.08
N ALA A 240 21.04 -2.14 -36.65
CA ALA A 240 21.02 -0.82 -36.06
C ALA A 240 19.57 -0.28 -35.89
N LYS A 241 18.73 -0.47 -36.94
CA LYS A 241 17.32 -0.09 -36.87
C LYS A 241 16.52 -0.89 -35.84
N ILE A 242 16.78 -2.20 -35.72
CA ILE A 242 16.18 -3.05 -34.68
C ILE A 242 16.63 -2.56 -33.30
N ALA A 243 17.91 -2.24 -33.10
CA ALA A 243 18.40 -1.70 -31.84
C ALA A 243 17.72 -0.39 -31.46
N GLN A 244 17.56 0.52 -32.42
CA GLN A 244 16.83 1.78 -32.20
C GLN A 244 15.35 1.51 -31.88
N ALA A 245 14.68 0.66 -32.68
CA ALA A 245 13.28 0.32 -32.45
C ALA A 245 13.06 -0.34 -31.07
N ARG A 246 14.01 -1.18 -30.62
CA ARG A 246 13.98 -1.77 -29.26
C ARG A 246 14.13 -0.73 -28.17
N GLN A 247 15.00 0.28 -28.33
CA GLN A 247 15.11 1.36 -27.36
C GLN A 247 13.81 2.19 -27.29
N GLU A 248 13.21 2.49 -28.42
CA GLU A 248 11.94 3.20 -28.48
C GLU A 248 10.79 2.35 -27.90
N LEU A 249 10.80 1.04 -28.15
CA LEU A 249 9.87 0.08 -27.57
C LEU A 249 9.96 0.05 -26.05
N VAL A 250 11.18 0.00 -25.49
CA VAL A 250 11.40 0.03 -24.02
C VAL A 250 10.82 1.32 -23.44
N ARG A 251 11.11 2.49 -24.03
CA ARG A 251 10.54 3.77 -23.56
C ARG A 251 9.02 3.79 -23.63
N ALA A 252 8.44 3.31 -24.75
CA ALA A 252 6.99 3.26 -24.91
C ALA A 252 6.33 2.31 -23.89
N LYS A 253 6.98 1.21 -23.54
CA LYS A 253 6.50 0.29 -22.51
C LYS A 253 6.64 0.87 -21.11
N GLU A 254 7.70 1.62 -20.82
CA GLU A 254 7.83 2.36 -19.56
C GLU A 254 6.74 3.42 -19.41
N GLU A 255 6.42 4.13 -20.50
CA GLU A 255 5.29 5.06 -20.53
C GLU A 255 3.95 4.34 -20.34
N GLU A 256 3.72 3.21 -21.03
CA GLU A 256 2.54 2.38 -20.85
C GLU A 256 2.39 1.96 -19.39
N GLN A 257 3.44 1.42 -18.77
CA GLN A 257 3.43 0.97 -17.39
C GLN A 257 3.17 2.12 -16.41
N ARG A 258 3.76 3.30 -16.64
CA ARG A 258 3.50 4.51 -15.86
C ARG A 258 2.04 4.93 -15.94
N PHE A 259 1.50 4.99 -17.17
CA PHE A 259 0.10 5.36 -17.37
C PHE A 259 -0.86 4.25 -16.93
N GLU A 260 -0.47 2.99 -16.95
CA GLU A 260 -1.33 1.87 -16.56
C GLU A 260 -1.74 1.96 -15.09
N ALA A 261 -0.81 2.26 -14.20
CA ALA A 261 -1.09 2.46 -12.78
C ALA A 261 -2.07 3.63 -12.55
N GLU A 262 -1.91 4.72 -13.30
CA GLU A 262 -2.78 5.88 -13.26
C GLU A 262 -4.10 5.66 -14.01
N PHE A 263 -4.10 4.88 -15.10
CA PHE A 263 -5.25 4.59 -15.94
C PHE A 263 -6.38 3.88 -15.17
N PHE A 264 -6.05 2.82 -14.44
CA PHE A 264 -7.04 2.10 -13.65
C PHE A 264 -7.59 2.95 -12.51
N SER A 265 -6.73 3.73 -11.87
CA SER A 265 -7.17 4.68 -10.84
C SER A 265 -8.02 5.80 -11.42
N SER A 266 -7.69 6.33 -12.60
CA SER A 266 -8.46 7.34 -13.33
C SER A 266 -9.83 6.83 -13.75
N LYS A 267 -9.90 5.62 -14.29
CA LYS A 267 -11.17 4.98 -14.66
C LYS A 267 -12.07 4.74 -13.45
N LYS A 268 -11.49 4.27 -12.34
CA LYS A 268 -12.23 4.09 -11.09
C LYS A 268 -12.68 5.43 -10.50
N ARG A 269 -11.84 6.49 -10.59
CA ARG A 269 -12.19 7.84 -10.18
C ARG A 269 -13.35 8.41 -11.01
N GLU A 270 -13.33 8.23 -12.32
CA GLU A 270 -14.40 8.68 -13.21
C GLU A 270 -15.73 7.97 -12.90
N GLN A 271 -15.68 6.67 -12.68
CA GLN A 271 -16.85 5.89 -12.26
C GLN A 271 -17.42 6.36 -10.91
N LEU A 272 -16.56 6.54 -9.90
CA LEU A 272 -16.97 7.01 -8.59
C LEU A 272 -17.54 8.44 -8.62
N ARG A 273 -16.96 9.34 -9.44
CA ARG A 273 -17.52 10.69 -9.66
C ARG A 273 -18.92 10.61 -10.24
N TYR A 274 -19.14 9.75 -11.24
CA TYR A 274 -20.46 9.58 -11.84
C TYR A 274 -21.46 9.03 -10.82
N GLU A 275 -21.07 8.04 -10.03
CA GLU A 275 -21.90 7.50 -8.95
C GLU A 275 -22.22 8.57 -7.92
N TYR A 276 -21.24 9.32 -7.43
CA TYR A 276 -21.42 10.42 -6.49
C TYR A 276 -22.38 11.50 -7.01
N GLU A 277 -22.20 11.96 -8.24
CA GLU A 277 -23.10 12.94 -8.86
C GLU A 277 -24.53 12.43 -8.99
N SER A 278 -24.68 11.13 -9.29
CA SER A 278 -25.99 10.47 -9.36
C SER A 278 -26.68 10.45 -7.99
N GLU A 279 -25.95 10.06 -6.94
CA GLU A 279 -26.48 10.01 -5.58
C GLU A 279 -26.78 11.43 -5.03
N GLN A 280 -25.93 12.39 -5.34
CA GLN A 280 -26.14 13.80 -4.97
C GLN A 280 -27.42 14.36 -5.65
N LYS A 281 -27.68 14.03 -6.91
CA LYS A 281 -28.93 14.41 -7.59
C LYS A 281 -30.17 13.78 -6.94
N LYS A 282 -30.07 12.55 -6.46
CA LYS A 282 -31.16 11.90 -5.72
C LYS A 282 -31.44 12.66 -4.43
N LEU A 283 -30.40 13.01 -3.68
CA LEU A 283 -30.51 13.80 -2.47
C LEU A 283 -31.19 15.15 -2.73
N GLN A 284 -30.72 15.88 -3.74
CA GLN A 284 -31.34 17.17 -4.13
C GLN A 284 -32.81 17.03 -4.49
N ASN A 285 -33.18 15.95 -5.18
CA ASN A 285 -34.59 15.69 -5.53
C ASN A 285 -35.45 15.38 -4.30
N LEU A 286 -34.93 14.66 -3.31
CA LEU A 286 -35.63 14.41 -2.06
C LEU A 286 -35.81 15.70 -1.24
N GLN A 287 -34.75 16.51 -1.13
CA GLN A 287 -34.81 17.82 -0.45
C GLN A 287 -35.80 18.76 -1.11
N LYS A 288 -35.82 18.80 -2.45
CA LYS A 288 -36.79 19.56 -3.21
C LYS A 288 -38.22 19.09 -2.97
N LYS A 289 -38.46 17.77 -2.97
CA LYS A 289 -39.77 17.21 -2.66
C LYS A 289 -40.25 17.60 -1.28
N LYS A 290 -39.36 17.58 -0.27
CA LYS A 290 -39.67 18.04 1.08
C LYS A 290 -40.02 19.53 1.08
N GLU A 291 -39.21 20.39 0.44
CA GLU A 291 -39.45 21.84 0.33
C GLU A 291 -40.78 22.10 -0.38
N ASP A 292 -41.11 21.39 -1.47
CA ASP A 292 -42.37 21.54 -2.18
C ASP A 292 -43.56 21.12 -1.29
N LEU A 293 -43.37 20.05 -0.49
CA LEU A 293 -44.38 19.59 0.46
C LEU A 293 -44.57 20.63 1.58
N GLU A 294 -43.51 21.16 2.16
CA GLU A 294 -43.54 22.23 3.18
C GLU A 294 -44.22 23.51 2.66
N LYS A 295 -43.93 23.91 1.42
CA LYS A 295 -44.60 25.04 0.78
C LYS A 295 -46.09 24.81 0.57
N SER A 296 -46.52 23.54 0.47
CA SER A 296 -47.94 23.22 0.30
C SER A 296 -48.81 23.53 1.55
N ILE A 297 -48.16 23.78 2.70
CA ILE A 297 -48.87 24.06 3.96
C ILE A 297 -49.84 25.25 3.82
N THR A 298 -49.48 26.30 3.09
CA THR A 298 -50.31 27.49 2.87
C THR A 298 -51.59 27.13 2.11
N SER A 299 -51.51 26.26 1.09
CA SER A 299 -52.68 25.84 0.37
C SER A 299 -53.58 24.92 1.19
N ARG A 300 -52.98 24.08 2.05
CA ARG A 300 -53.76 23.20 2.96
C ARG A 300 -54.44 23.96 4.08
N LEU A 301 -53.88 25.05 4.56
CA LEU A 301 -54.52 25.90 5.54
C LEU A 301 -55.90 26.42 5.08
N PHE A 302 -56.05 26.68 3.77
CA PHE A 302 -57.25 27.27 3.16
C PHE A 302 -57.94 26.34 2.15
N ASP A 303 -57.68 25.02 2.23
CA ASP A 303 -58.31 24.03 1.33
C ASP A 303 -59.85 24.05 1.48
N GLU A 304 -60.58 24.05 0.37
CA GLU A 304 -62.05 24.14 0.38
C GLU A 304 -62.71 22.95 1.08
N ASN A 305 -62.06 21.78 1.04
CA ASN A 305 -62.65 20.53 1.57
C ASN A 305 -62.06 20.16 2.95
N CYS A 306 -60.84 20.60 3.26
CA CYS A 306 -60.14 20.21 4.48
C CYS A 306 -59.23 21.41 4.98
N PRO A 307 -59.79 22.55 5.35
CA PRO A 307 -59.02 23.72 5.73
C PRO A 307 -58.36 23.55 7.10
N TRP A 308 -57.04 23.39 7.14
CA TRP A 308 -56.29 23.17 8.39
C TRP A 308 -56.35 24.37 9.36
N LEU A 309 -56.79 25.55 8.87
CA LEU A 309 -57.05 26.70 9.71
C LEU A 309 -58.08 26.41 10.82
N LEU A 310 -58.97 25.43 10.58
CA LEU A 310 -59.97 25.01 11.56
C LEU A 310 -59.38 24.21 12.73
N MET A 311 -58.15 23.71 12.62
CA MET A 311 -57.44 23.08 13.75
C MET A 311 -57.22 24.10 14.90
N GLY A 312 -57.10 25.38 14.61
CA GLY A 312 -56.98 26.42 15.62
C GLY A 312 -58.22 26.62 16.50
N LEU A 313 -59.32 26.01 16.13
CA LEU A 313 -60.57 25.99 16.92
C LEU A 313 -60.62 24.82 17.91
N GLU A 314 -59.63 23.98 17.95
CA GLU A 314 -59.53 22.87 18.93
C GLU A 314 -59.56 23.34 20.39
N GLY A 315 -59.08 24.55 20.67
CA GLY A 315 -59.08 25.13 22.03
C GLY A 315 -60.46 25.42 22.57
N GLU A 316 -61.46 25.66 21.70
CA GLU A 316 -62.85 25.84 22.12
C GLU A 316 -63.59 24.52 22.33
N THR A 317 -62.98 23.40 21.87
CA THR A 317 -63.52 22.04 22.06
C THR A 317 -62.92 21.38 23.32
N SER A 318 -62.02 22.02 24.07
CA SER A 318 -61.40 21.47 25.27
C SER A 318 -62.43 21.08 26.32
N ASP A 319 -63.48 21.87 26.50
CA ASP A 319 -64.57 21.59 27.42
C ASP A 319 -65.36 20.37 26.97
N PHE A 320 -65.45 20.11 25.65
CA PHE A 320 -66.01 18.90 25.08
C PHE A 320 -65.08 17.69 25.19
N ASP A 321 -63.76 17.90 25.11
CA ASP A 321 -62.80 16.85 25.29
C ASP A 321 -62.73 16.41 26.77
N ASP A 322 -62.80 17.37 27.70
CA ASP A 322 -62.93 17.03 29.13
C ASP A 322 -64.22 16.30 29.44
N PHE A 323 -65.33 16.71 28.83
CA PHE A 323 -66.58 15.97 28.93
C PHE A 323 -66.52 14.60 28.27
N ARG A 324 -65.87 14.47 27.13
CA ARG A 324 -65.61 13.19 26.44
C ARG A 324 -64.75 12.28 27.31
N ILE A 325 -63.71 12.78 27.93
CA ILE A 325 -62.85 12.03 28.85
C ILE A 325 -63.67 11.58 30.07
N ALA A 326 -64.41 12.50 30.69
CA ALA A 326 -65.28 12.17 31.83
C ALA A 326 -66.38 11.14 31.47
N LEU A 327 -67.00 11.28 30.31
CA LEU A 327 -67.99 10.33 29.79
C LEU A 327 -67.34 8.99 29.46
N SER A 328 -66.17 9.02 28.86
CA SER A 328 -65.40 7.80 28.51
C SER A 328 -64.95 7.06 29.78
N GLN A 329 -64.51 7.79 30.81
CA GLN A 329 -64.18 7.25 32.13
C GLN A 329 -65.38 6.66 32.84
N ALA A 330 -66.53 7.37 32.82
CA ALA A 330 -67.79 6.85 33.38
C ALA A 330 -68.30 5.61 32.69
N LEU A 331 -68.22 5.55 31.33
CA LEU A 331 -68.57 4.38 30.53
C LEU A 331 -67.58 3.26 30.74
N ALA A 332 -66.27 3.55 30.90
CA ALA A 332 -65.24 2.60 31.20
C ALA A 332 -65.43 1.99 32.59
N GLN A 333 -65.74 2.82 33.60
CA GLN A 333 -66.04 2.37 34.94
C GLN A 333 -67.29 1.47 34.96
N LYS A 334 -68.32 1.86 34.22
CA LYS A 334 -69.54 1.03 34.07
C LYS A 334 -69.20 -0.33 33.42
N LYS A 335 -68.41 -0.37 32.38
CA LYS A 335 -67.95 -1.61 31.71
C LYS A 335 -67.03 -2.44 32.56
N ILE A 336 -66.18 -1.81 33.42
CA ILE A 336 -65.35 -2.52 34.39
C ILE A 336 -66.22 -3.20 35.44
N MET A 337 -67.27 -2.52 35.87
CA MET A 337 -68.23 -3.11 36.83
C MET A 337 -69.06 -4.26 36.17
N GLU A 338 -69.37 -4.19 34.89
CA GLU A 338 -70.13 -5.22 34.15
C GLU A 338 -69.20 -6.38 33.64
N ASN A 339 -67.93 -6.09 33.40
CA ASN A 339 -66.95 -7.09 32.89
C ASN A 339 -65.50 -6.64 33.24
N PRO A 340 -65.03 -6.97 34.46
CA PRO A 340 -63.70 -6.49 34.95
C PRO A 340 -62.50 -6.97 34.12
N ASP A 341 -62.64 -8.06 33.34
CA ASP A 341 -61.56 -8.66 32.53
C ASP A 341 -61.31 -7.99 31.17
N ILE A 342 -62.11 -7.02 30.77
CA ILE A 342 -62.07 -6.49 29.39
C ILE A 342 -61.31 -5.17 29.26
N LEU A 343 -61.11 -4.44 30.37
CA LEU A 343 -60.49 -3.11 30.34
C LEU A 343 -59.09 -3.14 30.98
N LEU A 344 -58.16 -2.51 30.30
CA LEU A 344 -56.83 -2.32 30.84
C LEU A 344 -56.85 -1.25 31.94
N PRO A 345 -56.11 -1.45 33.05
CA PRO A 345 -55.96 -0.43 34.10
C PRO A 345 -55.43 0.89 33.52
N GLU A 346 -55.80 1.99 34.15
CA GLU A 346 -55.27 3.32 33.84
C GLU A 346 -53.74 3.31 34.02
N GLY A 347 -52.96 3.81 33.05
CA GLY A 347 -51.52 3.74 33.05
C GLY A 347 -50.91 2.50 32.36
N SER A 348 -51.71 1.62 31.75
CA SER A 348 -51.18 0.50 30.97
C SER A 348 -50.42 0.99 29.75
N PRO A 349 -49.29 0.35 29.42
CA PRO A 349 -48.47 0.77 28.28
C PRO A 349 -49.28 0.78 26.96
N ASP A 350 -48.92 1.72 26.09
CA ASP A 350 -49.49 1.85 24.75
C ASP A 350 -49.11 0.65 23.83
N THR A 351 -49.79 0.48 22.71
CA THR A 351 -49.54 -0.60 21.78
C THR A 351 -48.09 -0.64 21.21
N PRO A 352 -47.49 0.51 20.85
CA PRO A 352 -46.09 0.51 20.45
C PRO A 352 -45.12 0.02 21.57
N SER A 353 -45.37 0.45 22.82
CA SER A 353 -44.56 -0.03 23.96
C SER A 353 -44.72 -1.50 24.23
N LEU A 354 -45.96 -2.02 24.22
CA LEU A 354 -46.22 -3.45 24.36
C LEU A 354 -45.57 -4.28 23.27
N LYS A 355 -45.61 -3.79 22.01
CA LYS A 355 -44.96 -4.45 20.88
C LYS A 355 -43.43 -4.47 21.06
N ARG A 356 -42.82 -3.37 21.48
CA ARG A 356 -41.38 -3.26 21.78
C ARG A 356 -40.97 -4.21 22.91
N MET A 357 -41.79 -4.32 23.97
CA MET A 357 -41.54 -5.27 25.07
C MET A 357 -41.55 -6.72 24.58
N LEU A 358 -42.48 -7.07 23.69
CA LEU A 358 -42.55 -8.41 23.07
C LEU A 358 -41.36 -8.71 22.17
N GLU A 359 -40.93 -7.71 21.37
CA GLU A 359 -39.77 -7.82 20.46
C GLU A 359 -38.45 -7.95 21.22
N ARG A 360 -38.30 -7.19 22.32
CA ARG A 360 -37.12 -7.21 23.19
C ARG A 360 -37.14 -8.35 24.23
N CYS A 361 -38.25 -9.08 24.33
CA CYS A 361 -38.42 -10.11 25.34
C CYS A 361 -38.20 -9.61 26.77
N HIS A 362 -38.55 -8.34 27.03
CA HIS A 362 -38.31 -7.64 28.29
C HIS A 362 -39.50 -6.74 28.63
N CYS A 363 -39.96 -6.83 29.87
CA CYS A 363 -41.09 -6.01 30.35
C CYS A 363 -40.52 -4.66 30.88
N GLU A 364 -40.70 -3.58 30.14
CA GLU A 364 -40.26 -2.22 30.52
C GLU A 364 -41.04 -1.64 31.71
N VAL A 365 -42.12 -2.30 32.17
CA VAL A 365 -42.94 -1.83 33.30
C VAL A 365 -42.38 -2.34 34.65
N CYS A 366 -41.92 -3.57 34.70
CA CYS A 366 -41.43 -4.22 35.93
C CYS A 366 -39.98 -4.67 35.84
N ASP A 367 -39.30 -4.31 34.74
CA ASP A 367 -37.88 -4.60 34.48
C ASP A 367 -37.49 -6.09 34.56
N ARG A 368 -38.42 -6.97 34.12
CA ARG A 368 -38.20 -8.42 34.10
C ARG A 368 -38.05 -8.95 32.69
N GLU A 369 -37.20 -9.93 32.55
CA GLU A 369 -37.10 -10.67 31.30
C GLU A 369 -38.42 -11.41 31.03
N ALA A 370 -38.90 -11.33 29.79
CA ALA A 370 -40.06 -11.98 29.29
C ALA A 370 -39.71 -12.79 28.01
N PRO A 371 -38.95 -13.91 28.17
CA PRO A 371 -38.55 -14.71 27.02
C PRO A 371 -39.78 -15.12 26.18
N ARG A 372 -39.60 -15.26 24.88
CA ARG A 372 -40.65 -15.62 23.96
C ARG A 372 -41.40 -16.89 24.42
N ASP A 373 -42.71 -16.85 24.38
CA ASP A 373 -43.62 -17.90 24.82
C ASP A 373 -43.59 -18.22 26.35
N SER A 374 -42.90 -17.42 27.16
CA SER A 374 -43.00 -17.47 28.61
C SER A 374 -44.30 -16.87 29.11
N GLU A 375 -44.71 -17.25 30.36
CA GLU A 375 -45.90 -16.69 30.98
C GLU A 375 -45.98 -15.16 30.98
N PRO A 376 -44.90 -14.42 31.34
CA PRO A 376 -44.87 -12.94 31.21
C PRO A 376 -45.04 -12.46 29.75
N TRP A 377 -44.41 -13.11 28.79
CA TRP A 377 -44.51 -12.77 27.38
C TRP A 377 -45.91 -12.97 26.86
N LEU A 378 -46.50 -14.13 27.15
CA LEU A 378 -47.89 -14.44 26.79
C LEU A 378 -48.88 -13.49 27.46
N HIS A 379 -48.58 -13.04 28.68
CA HIS A 379 -49.36 -12.02 29.37
C HIS A 379 -49.32 -10.69 28.67
N ILE A 380 -48.15 -10.19 28.29
CA ILE A 380 -47.97 -8.94 27.52
C ILE A 380 -48.69 -9.07 26.16
N LYS A 381 -48.55 -10.20 25.49
CA LYS A 381 -49.26 -10.52 24.22
C LYS A 381 -50.76 -10.49 24.41
N LYS A 382 -51.25 -11.12 25.44
CA LYS A 382 -52.68 -11.12 25.78
C LYS A 382 -53.22 -9.72 26.10
N ILE A 383 -52.41 -8.87 26.77
CA ILE A 383 -52.72 -7.46 26.99
C ILE A 383 -52.77 -6.71 25.66
N MET A 384 -51.82 -6.96 24.76
CA MET A 384 -51.77 -6.33 23.46
C MET A 384 -52.95 -6.75 22.55
N GLU A 385 -53.36 -8.02 22.64
CA GLU A 385 -54.46 -8.60 21.85
C GLU A 385 -55.85 -8.29 22.43
N ARG A 386 -55.95 -7.80 23.68
CA ARG A 386 -57.22 -7.36 24.23
C ARG A 386 -57.79 -6.23 23.38
N PRO A 387 -59.04 -6.35 22.93
CA PRO A 387 -59.68 -5.28 22.15
C PRO A 387 -59.71 -4.02 22.99
N ARG A 388 -59.01 -2.99 22.50
CA ARG A 388 -59.01 -1.64 23.13
C ARG A 388 -60.35 -0.92 22.83
N LYS A 389 -61.45 -1.53 23.21
CA LYS A 389 -62.76 -0.91 23.05
C LYS A 389 -62.94 0.33 23.92
N ALA A 390 -62.00 0.64 24.81
CA ALA A 390 -62.03 1.94 25.51
C ALA A 390 -61.76 3.11 24.55
N MET A 391 -61.02 2.91 23.43
CA MET A 391 -60.96 3.95 22.38
C MET A 391 -62.26 4.07 21.59
N HIS A 392 -63.10 3.02 21.56
CA HIS A 392 -64.44 3.07 20.96
C HIS A 392 -65.55 3.59 21.92
N ALA A 393 -65.24 3.84 23.18
CA ALA A 393 -66.11 4.71 24.00
C ALA A 393 -66.21 6.11 23.43
N SER A 394 -65.21 6.48 22.63
CA SER A 394 -65.26 7.58 21.71
C SER A 394 -66.43 7.53 20.71
N ASP A 395 -66.84 6.35 20.24
CA ASP A 395 -67.97 6.26 19.30
C ASP A 395 -69.28 6.70 19.91
N SER A 396 -69.50 6.40 21.19
CA SER A 396 -70.73 6.83 21.91
C SER A 396 -70.67 8.34 22.19
N PHE A 397 -69.49 8.85 22.45
CA PHE A 397 -69.29 10.30 22.62
C PHE A 397 -69.46 11.02 21.26
N MET A 398 -68.87 10.49 20.19
CA MET A 398 -69.03 11.04 18.85
C MET A 398 -70.47 11.01 18.36
N GLN A 399 -71.24 10.01 18.76
CA GLN A 399 -72.72 10.01 18.52
C GLN A 399 -73.44 11.10 19.29
N TYR A 400 -73.03 11.39 20.55
CA TYR A 400 -73.62 12.49 21.32
C TYR A 400 -73.12 13.84 20.82
N TYR A 401 -71.84 13.93 20.49
CA TYR A 401 -71.22 15.10 19.88
C TYR A 401 -71.81 15.42 18.51
N GLY A 402 -72.06 14.39 17.69
CA GLY A 402 -72.78 14.54 16.44
C GLY A 402 -74.22 15.00 16.57
N LYS A 403 -74.93 14.68 17.67
CA LYS A 403 -76.24 15.25 17.97
C LYS A 403 -76.22 16.73 18.33
N ILE A 404 -75.19 17.16 19.00
CA ILE A 404 -74.97 18.60 19.32
C ILE A 404 -74.53 19.36 18.07
N GLN A 405 -73.76 18.71 17.18
CA GLN A 405 -73.27 19.30 15.93
C GLN A 405 -74.28 19.29 14.77
N LYS A 406 -75.41 18.67 14.88
CA LYS A 406 -76.46 18.78 13.85
C LYS A 406 -76.87 20.21 13.55
N THR A 407 -76.50 21.17 14.43
CA THR A 407 -76.72 22.59 14.21
C THR A 407 -75.58 23.31 13.48
N THR A 408 -74.40 22.73 13.36
CA THR A 408 -73.28 23.42 12.75
C THR A 408 -72.50 22.53 11.78
N GLY A 409 -73.10 21.57 11.10
CA GLY A 409 -72.63 20.65 10.05
C GLY A 409 -71.09 20.56 9.71
N LEU A 410 -70.35 21.49 10.29
CA LEU A 410 -68.91 21.67 10.03
C LEU A 410 -68.02 20.77 10.87
N TYR A 411 -68.47 20.35 12.05
CA TYR A 411 -67.63 19.62 12.99
C TYR A 411 -67.70 18.10 12.81
N GLU A 412 -68.79 17.58 12.32
CA GLU A 412 -69.03 16.12 12.23
C GLU A 412 -68.09 15.38 11.24
N THR A 413 -67.68 16.06 10.16
CA THR A 413 -66.95 15.40 9.06
C THR A 413 -65.60 16.05 8.77
N THR A 414 -65.40 17.31 9.18
CA THR A 414 -64.22 18.06 8.74
C THR A 414 -63.08 17.96 9.71
N ILE A 415 -63.32 18.06 11.03
CA ILE A 415 -62.23 18.08 12.04
C ILE A 415 -61.48 16.74 12.10
N PRO A 416 -62.16 15.56 12.16
CA PRO A 416 -61.45 14.28 12.11
C PRO A 416 -60.61 14.13 10.83
N LYS A 417 -61.16 14.58 9.69
CA LYS A 417 -60.48 14.53 8.40
C LYS A 417 -59.28 15.45 8.33
N ILE A 418 -59.36 16.62 8.99
CA ILE A 418 -58.24 17.56 9.12
C ILE A 418 -57.09 16.93 9.94
N ALA A 419 -57.42 16.28 11.07
CA ALA A 419 -56.44 15.61 11.91
C ALA A 419 -55.75 14.44 11.17
N GLU A 420 -56.53 13.64 10.44
CA GLU A 420 -55.99 12.57 9.60
C GLU A 420 -55.09 13.11 8.48
N ASP A 421 -55.54 14.14 7.77
CA ASP A 421 -54.76 14.74 6.67
C ASP A 421 -53.50 15.41 7.19
N TYR A 422 -53.55 16.04 8.34
CA TYR A 422 -52.37 16.61 9.03
C TYR A 422 -51.38 15.49 9.45
N GLN A 423 -51.92 14.44 10.05
CA GLN A 423 -51.06 13.30 10.44
C GLN A 423 -50.40 12.64 9.23
N ALA A 424 -51.11 12.45 8.13
CA ALA A 424 -50.59 11.93 6.88
C ALA A 424 -49.51 12.85 6.29
N TYR A 425 -49.72 14.18 6.38
CA TYR A 425 -48.72 15.18 5.98
C TYR A 425 -47.48 15.07 6.83
N MET A 426 -47.59 15.03 8.16
CA MET A 426 -46.46 14.90 9.07
C MET A 426 -45.70 13.62 8.85
N ASN A 427 -46.42 12.47 8.68
CA ASN A 427 -45.77 11.21 8.36
C ASN A 427 -44.98 11.28 7.03
N SER A 428 -45.55 11.98 6.02
CA SER A 428 -44.84 12.19 4.75
C SER A 428 -43.56 13.03 4.88
N ILE A 429 -43.55 14.01 5.79
CA ILE A 429 -42.35 14.80 6.12
C ILE A 429 -41.33 13.90 6.83
N PHE A 430 -41.74 13.13 7.84
CA PHE A 430 -40.83 12.22 8.56
C PHE A 430 -40.25 11.15 7.63
N ASP A 431 -41.07 10.55 6.76
CA ASP A 431 -40.61 9.58 5.77
C ASP A 431 -39.59 10.21 4.80
N LEU A 432 -39.77 11.47 4.41
CA LEU A 432 -38.80 12.19 3.58
C LEU A 432 -37.53 12.53 4.36
N ASP A 433 -37.62 12.88 5.64
CA ASP A 433 -36.46 13.13 6.48
C ASP A 433 -35.63 11.85 6.66
N ASP A 434 -36.27 10.72 6.91
CA ASP A 434 -35.59 9.43 7.01
C ASP A 434 -34.92 9.06 5.67
N GLN A 435 -35.58 9.30 4.53
CA GLN A 435 -35.00 9.05 3.21
C GLN A 435 -33.83 10.01 2.92
N ILE A 436 -33.93 11.28 3.31
CA ILE A 436 -32.85 12.26 3.16
C ILE A 436 -31.65 11.84 4.00
N ALA A 437 -31.85 11.49 5.28
CA ALA A 437 -30.78 11.05 6.17
C ALA A 437 -30.10 9.77 5.66
N ALA A 438 -30.87 8.80 5.16
CA ALA A 438 -30.31 7.60 4.54
C ALA A 438 -29.51 7.92 3.28
N GLN A 439 -29.99 8.84 2.45
CA GLN A 439 -29.31 9.25 1.22
C GLN A 439 -28.08 10.09 1.49
N GLU A 440 -28.06 10.92 2.54
CA GLU A 440 -26.89 11.67 3.02
C GLU A 440 -25.77 10.70 3.41
N ASN A 441 -26.07 9.65 4.16
CA ASN A 441 -25.09 8.61 4.51
C ASN A 441 -24.49 7.94 3.25
N VAL A 442 -25.29 7.69 2.22
CA VAL A 442 -24.81 7.12 0.95
C VAL A 442 -23.87 8.09 0.24
N VAL A 443 -24.21 9.36 0.20
CA VAL A 443 -23.37 10.41 -0.41
C VAL A 443 -22.04 10.55 0.36
N GLU A 444 -22.07 10.56 1.69
CA GLU A 444 -20.87 10.62 2.54
C GLU A 444 -19.97 9.39 2.36
N GLN A 445 -20.58 8.19 2.25
CA GLN A 445 -19.83 6.98 1.94
C GLN A 445 -19.13 7.09 0.58
N LYS A 446 -19.83 7.58 -0.46
CA LYS A 446 -19.25 7.78 -1.78
C LYS A 446 -18.15 8.84 -1.79
N GLU A 447 -18.31 9.90 -1.02
CA GLU A 447 -17.28 10.94 -0.83
C GLU A 447 -16.02 10.34 -0.16
N SER A 448 -16.20 9.51 0.85
CA SER A 448 -15.11 8.80 1.50
C SER A 448 -14.41 7.83 0.55
N GLU A 449 -15.15 7.07 -0.27
CA GLU A 449 -14.59 6.20 -1.31
C GLU A 449 -13.79 7.00 -2.34
N MET A 450 -14.28 8.19 -2.75
CA MET A 450 -13.58 9.10 -3.65
C MET A 450 -12.29 9.65 -3.04
N ALA A 451 -12.31 10.01 -1.75
CA ALA A 451 -11.13 10.49 -1.04
C ALA A 451 -10.03 9.42 -0.97
N LEU A 452 -10.40 8.16 -0.69
CA LEU A 452 -9.47 7.02 -0.67
C LEU A 452 -8.78 6.77 -2.02
N VAL A 453 -9.45 7.05 -3.12
CA VAL A 453 -8.90 6.87 -4.49
C VAL A 453 -8.24 8.16 -5.01
N GLY A 454 -8.21 9.23 -4.20
CA GLY A 454 -7.64 10.52 -4.59
C GLY A 454 -8.44 11.26 -5.67
N ALA A 455 -9.73 10.94 -5.82
CA ALA A 455 -10.58 11.52 -6.88
C ALA A 455 -10.87 13.02 -6.68
N GLY A 456 -10.69 13.54 -5.48
CA GLY A 456 -10.79 14.97 -5.19
C GLY A 456 -9.55 15.79 -5.59
N ASN A 457 -8.41 15.14 -5.81
CA ASN A 457 -7.12 15.79 -6.05
C ASN A 457 -6.74 15.89 -7.54
N THR A 458 -7.51 15.28 -8.45
CA THR A 458 -7.25 15.29 -9.90
C THR A 458 -8.41 15.88 -10.67
N THR A 459 -8.09 16.57 -11.77
CA THR A 459 -9.10 17.14 -12.66
C THR A 459 -9.53 16.15 -13.75
N PRO A 460 -10.75 16.24 -14.29
CA PRO A 460 -11.19 15.41 -15.42
C PRO A 460 -10.27 15.53 -16.68
N GLU A 461 -9.58 16.66 -16.82
CA GLU A 461 -8.64 16.87 -17.92
C GLU A 461 -7.34 16.09 -17.73
N GLU A 462 -6.86 15.96 -16.49
CA GLU A 462 -5.70 15.12 -16.16
C GLU A 462 -6.00 13.64 -16.40
N ASP A 463 -7.16 13.17 -15.99
CA ASP A 463 -7.60 11.80 -16.24
C ASP A 463 -7.71 11.49 -17.75
N ARG A 464 -8.20 12.45 -18.56
CA ARG A 464 -8.22 12.32 -20.04
C ARG A 464 -6.84 12.32 -20.68
N LYS A 465 -5.89 13.11 -20.16
CA LYS A 465 -4.49 13.10 -20.61
C LYS A 465 -3.82 11.75 -20.35
N THR A 466 -4.05 11.18 -19.16
CA THR A 466 -3.56 9.85 -18.81
C THR A 466 -4.10 8.77 -19.74
N LEU A 467 -5.41 8.82 -20.04
CA LEU A 467 -6.06 7.89 -20.98
C LEU A 467 -5.47 8.02 -22.38
N SER A 468 -5.28 9.25 -22.86
CA SER A 468 -4.68 9.52 -24.17
C SER A 468 -3.23 9.06 -24.25
N GLY A 469 -2.43 9.31 -23.19
CA GLY A 469 -1.05 8.88 -23.08
C GLY A 469 -0.92 7.35 -23.12
N TYR A 470 -1.74 6.64 -22.38
CA TYR A 470 -1.78 5.18 -22.39
C TYR A 470 -2.07 4.60 -23.78
N ASN A 471 -3.10 5.12 -24.47
CA ASN A 471 -3.45 4.66 -25.80
C ASN A 471 -2.35 4.98 -26.83
N GLN A 472 -1.66 6.11 -26.69
CA GLN A 472 -0.54 6.48 -27.56
C GLN A 472 0.66 5.56 -27.34
N ALA A 473 0.99 5.24 -26.08
CA ALA A 473 2.06 4.30 -25.74
C ALA A 473 1.77 2.91 -26.35
N LYS A 474 0.55 2.39 -26.20
CA LYS A 474 0.13 1.12 -26.81
C LYS A 474 0.28 1.10 -28.32
N LYS A 475 -0.10 2.18 -28.98
CA LYS A 475 0.06 2.31 -30.44
C LYS A 475 1.54 2.27 -30.83
N THR A 476 2.38 3.02 -30.13
CA THR A 476 3.84 3.04 -30.38
C THR A 476 4.45 1.66 -30.18
N ILE A 477 4.03 0.91 -29.16
CA ILE A 477 4.47 -0.47 -28.93
C ILE A 477 4.12 -1.37 -30.11
N SER A 478 2.88 -1.30 -30.62
CA SER A 478 2.46 -2.08 -31.78
C SER A 478 3.28 -1.74 -33.02
N ASP A 479 3.46 -0.45 -33.33
CA ASP A 479 4.19 0.03 -34.48
C ASP A 479 5.67 -0.42 -34.45
N LYS A 480 6.30 -0.38 -33.25
CA LYS A 480 7.70 -0.80 -33.08
C LYS A 480 7.89 -2.32 -33.16
N ASN A 481 6.95 -3.10 -32.66
CA ASN A 481 6.96 -4.55 -32.81
C ASN A 481 6.87 -4.96 -34.30
N GLU A 482 6.00 -4.34 -35.06
CA GLU A 482 5.91 -4.55 -36.51
C GLU A 482 7.22 -4.17 -37.23
N GLU A 483 7.84 -3.06 -36.82
CA GLU A 483 9.11 -2.60 -37.37
C GLU A 483 10.24 -3.62 -37.09
N ILE A 484 10.34 -4.14 -35.87
CA ILE A 484 11.31 -5.19 -35.48
C ILE A 484 11.09 -6.45 -36.30
N GLN A 485 9.86 -6.93 -36.42
CA GLN A 485 9.54 -8.12 -37.22
C GLN A 485 9.92 -7.95 -38.70
N LYS A 486 9.62 -6.78 -39.27
CA LYS A 486 9.96 -6.45 -40.66
C LYS A 486 11.48 -6.50 -40.89
N TYR A 487 12.27 -5.87 -40.02
CA TYR A 487 13.72 -5.87 -40.19
C TYR A 487 14.34 -7.24 -39.86
N THR A 488 13.79 -8.01 -38.92
CA THR A 488 14.19 -9.39 -38.63
C THR A 488 13.98 -10.28 -39.86
N GLY A 489 12.83 -10.18 -40.54
CA GLY A 489 12.59 -10.90 -41.77
C GLY A 489 13.57 -10.51 -42.89
N LYS A 490 13.95 -9.23 -42.98
CA LYS A 490 14.98 -8.78 -43.94
C LYS A 490 16.36 -9.34 -43.61
N ILE A 491 16.76 -9.36 -42.36
CA ILE A 491 18.03 -9.91 -41.92
C ILE A 491 18.10 -11.40 -42.31
N ASN A 492 17.06 -12.17 -42.08
CA ASN A 492 17.03 -13.62 -42.44
C ASN A 492 17.24 -13.80 -43.96
N LEU A 493 16.49 -13.00 -44.75
CA LEU A 493 16.61 -13.03 -46.23
C LEU A 493 18.03 -12.67 -46.70
N TRP A 494 18.62 -11.62 -46.14
CA TRP A 494 19.96 -11.18 -46.52
C TRP A 494 21.05 -12.11 -46.01
N SER A 495 20.87 -12.72 -44.85
CA SER A 495 21.77 -13.75 -44.29
C SER A 495 21.82 -14.99 -45.15
N ASP A 496 20.68 -15.48 -45.68
CA ASP A 496 20.63 -16.60 -46.62
C ASP A 496 21.36 -16.28 -47.93
N LYS A 497 21.19 -15.05 -48.44
CA LYS A 497 21.91 -14.59 -49.66
C LYS A 497 23.41 -14.47 -49.37
N LEU A 498 23.78 -13.89 -48.27
CA LEU A 498 25.17 -13.76 -47.83
C LEU A 498 25.88 -15.09 -47.73
N GLU A 499 25.20 -16.09 -47.12
CA GLU A 499 25.75 -17.46 -47.02
C GLU A 499 26.03 -18.08 -48.40
N LYS A 500 25.11 -17.87 -49.37
CA LYS A 500 25.31 -18.34 -50.76
C LYS A 500 26.51 -17.66 -51.41
N VAL A 501 26.63 -16.34 -51.27
CA VAL A 501 27.78 -15.59 -51.82
C VAL A 501 29.09 -16.04 -51.16
N ARG A 502 29.13 -16.22 -49.84
CA ARG A 502 30.31 -16.71 -49.10
C ARG A 502 30.72 -18.09 -49.58
N LYS A 503 29.79 -19.04 -49.81
CA LYS A 503 30.06 -20.36 -50.36
C LYS A 503 30.68 -20.32 -51.74
N GLU A 504 30.22 -19.42 -52.62
CA GLU A 504 30.76 -19.22 -53.94
C GLU A 504 32.15 -18.54 -53.92
N LEU A 505 32.36 -17.56 -53.05
CA LEU A 505 33.67 -16.94 -52.81
C LEU A 505 34.69 -18.00 -52.31
N TYR A 506 34.31 -18.81 -51.32
CA TYR A 506 35.19 -19.89 -50.80
C TYR A 506 35.62 -20.87 -51.86
N LYS A 507 34.76 -21.23 -52.82
CA LYS A 507 35.11 -22.12 -53.93
C LYS A 507 36.13 -21.51 -54.89
N ARG A 508 36.06 -20.19 -55.09
CA ARG A 508 36.87 -19.47 -56.09
C ARG A 508 38.17 -18.89 -55.53
N GLN A 509 38.19 -18.53 -54.24
CA GLN A 509 39.38 -18.02 -53.56
C GLN A 509 40.31 -19.18 -53.12
N ASN A 510 41.46 -19.34 -53.76
CA ASN A 510 42.43 -20.41 -53.47
C ASN A 510 43.63 -19.93 -52.64
N SER A 511 43.71 -18.64 -52.21
CA SER A 511 44.83 -18.11 -51.46
C SER A 511 44.83 -18.61 -50.00
N SER A 512 45.93 -19.23 -49.55
CA SER A 512 46.10 -19.78 -48.19
C SER A 512 46.00 -18.72 -47.11
N PRO A 513 46.51 -17.48 -47.25
CA PRO A 513 46.37 -16.44 -46.24
C PRO A 513 44.92 -15.98 -46.03
N VAL A 514 44.17 -15.78 -47.13
CA VAL A 514 42.74 -15.36 -47.07
C VAL A 514 41.91 -16.43 -46.36
N ARG A 515 42.12 -17.71 -46.66
CA ARG A 515 41.41 -18.82 -46.01
C ARG A 515 41.71 -18.92 -44.52
N LYS A 516 42.96 -18.60 -44.07
CA LYS A 516 43.31 -18.58 -42.65
C LYS A 516 42.61 -17.44 -41.94
N ALA A 517 42.59 -16.24 -42.50
CA ALA A 517 41.94 -15.09 -41.94
C ALA A 517 40.41 -15.25 -41.91
N GLU A 518 39.80 -15.84 -42.95
CA GLU A 518 38.39 -16.20 -43.00
C GLU A 518 38.02 -17.20 -41.89
N LYS A 519 38.86 -18.23 -41.70
CA LYS A 519 38.63 -19.22 -40.62
C LYS A 519 38.71 -18.56 -39.26
N LEU A 520 39.73 -17.69 -39.02
CA LEU A 520 39.84 -16.96 -37.76
C LEU A 520 38.60 -16.10 -37.49
N TYR A 521 38.11 -15.40 -38.48
CA TYR A 521 36.89 -14.57 -38.36
C TYR A 521 35.66 -15.43 -38.02
N ASN A 522 35.48 -16.56 -38.71
CA ASN A 522 34.37 -17.48 -38.43
C ASN A 522 34.48 -18.13 -37.03
N ASP A 523 35.68 -18.50 -36.60
CA ASP A 523 35.92 -19.04 -35.27
C ASP A 523 35.62 -17.99 -34.18
N MET A 524 36.00 -16.73 -34.38
CA MET A 524 35.68 -15.65 -33.46
C MET A 524 34.17 -15.33 -33.40
N GLN A 525 33.47 -15.38 -34.54
CA GLN A 525 31.99 -15.24 -34.56
C GLN A 525 31.33 -16.39 -33.79
N CYS A 526 31.79 -17.60 -33.95
CA CYS A 526 31.27 -18.76 -33.21
C CYS A 526 31.46 -18.58 -31.68
N ILE A 527 32.64 -18.13 -31.26
CA ILE A 527 32.95 -17.87 -29.85
C ILE A 527 32.04 -16.75 -29.30
N ALA A 528 31.89 -15.64 -30.02
CA ALA A 528 31.02 -14.56 -29.61
C ALA A 528 29.55 -15.01 -29.46
N GLN A 529 29.06 -15.82 -30.39
CA GLN A 529 27.72 -16.40 -30.31
C GLN A 529 27.58 -17.35 -29.12
N MET A 530 28.59 -18.19 -28.82
CA MET A 530 28.59 -19.09 -27.67
C MET A 530 28.51 -18.31 -26.35
N PHE A 531 29.24 -17.18 -26.23
CA PHE A 531 29.12 -16.31 -25.04
C PHE A 531 27.74 -15.66 -24.94
N ALA A 532 27.18 -15.16 -26.04
CA ALA A 532 25.85 -14.61 -26.08
C ALA A 532 24.77 -15.61 -25.67
N ASP A 533 24.82 -16.83 -26.24
CA ASP A 533 23.87 -17.91 -25.92
C ASP A 533 24.03 -18.39 -24.49
N THR A 534 25.26 -18.39 -23.95
CA THR A 534 25.52 -18.75 -22.55
C THR A 534 24.96 -17.71 -21.60
N LYS A 535 25.18 -16.41 -21.87
CA LYS A 535 24.58 -15.30 -21.13
C LYS A 535 23.08 -15.43 -21.09
N GLU A 536 22.49 -15.67 -22.24
CA GLU A 536 21.03 -15.81 -22.40
C GLU A 536 20.47 -16.99 -21.60
N ARG A 537 21.11 -18.14 -21.65
CA ARG A 537 20.70 -19.34 -20.87
C ARG A 537 20.82 -19.12 -19.37
N ILE A 538 21.91 -18.50 -18.90
CA ILE A 538 22.12 -18.23 -17.49
C ILE A 538 21.04 -17.27 -16.99
N PHE A 539 20.82 -16.17 -17.71
CA PHE A 539 19.79 -15.19 -17.36
C PHE A 539 18.40 -15.83 -17.29
N THR A 540 18.03 -16.63 -18.30
CA THR A 540 16.73 -17.32 -18.34
C THR A 540 16.57 -18.28 -17.15
N ASN A 541 17.61 -19.02 -16.79
CA ASN A 541 17.57 -19.92 -15.64
C ASN A 541 17.40 -19.15 -14.33
N ILE A 542 18.07 -18.00 -14.18
CA ILE A 542 17.95 -17.15 -12.99
C ILE A 542 16.52 -16.62 -12.88
N VAL A 543 15.94 -16.09 -13.97
CA VAL A 543 14.56 -15.57 -13.99
C VAL A 543 13.55 -16.65 -13.61
N ASN A 544 13.69 -17.87 -14.16
CA ASN A 544 12.79 -18.99 -13.86
C ASN A 544 12.88 -19.44 -12.39
N ASN A 545 14.10 -19.52 -11.85
CA ASN A 545 14.32 -19.84 -10.45
C ASN A 545 13.74 -18.76 -9.54
N LEU A 546 13.99 -17.49 -9.89
CA LEU A 546 13.47 -16.34 -9.16
C LEU A 546 11.94 -16.33 -9.15
N GLN A 547 11.30 -16.62 -10.30
CA GLN A 547 9.83 -16.73 -10.38
C GLN A 547 9.30 -17.81 -9.42
N THR A 548 9.96 -18.96 -9.36
CA THR A 548 9.54 -20.08 -8.50
C THR A 548 9.60 -19.70 -7.02
N VAL A 549 10.72 -19.09 -6.61
CA VAL A 549 10.92 -18.64 -5.22
C VAL A 549 10.00 -17.47 -4.89
N ALA A 550 9.86 -16.49 -5.80
CA ALA A 550 8.99 -15.33 -5.61
C ALA A 550 7.52 -15.73 -5.47
N ASN A 551 7.06 -16.71 -6.24
CA ASN A 551 5.71 -17.27 -6.10
C ASN A 551 5.48 -17.89 -4.73
N LYS A 552 6.44 -18.64 -4.22
CA LYS A 552 6.35 -19.21 -2.87
C LYS A 552 6.25 -18.08 -1.84
N MET A 553 7.17 -17.11 -1.88
CA MET A 553 7.17 -15.97 -0.95
C MET A 553 5.88 -15.17 -1.03
N TYR A 554 5.38 -14.89 -2.23
CA TYR A 554 4.14 -14.14 -2.43
C TYR A 554 2.93 -14.87 -1.84
N ARG A 555 2.80 -16.18 -2.08
CA ARG A 555 1.73 -17.01 -1.52
C ARG A 555 1.81 -17.08 0.00
N ASP A 556 2.99 -17.25 0.55
CA ASP A 556 3.21 -17.31 1.98
C ASP A 556 2.86 -15.95 2.64
N LEU A 557 3.26 -14.83 2.03
CA LEU A 557 2.90 -13.48 2.49
C LEU A 557 1.40 -13.18 2.40
N THR A 558 0.73 -13.68 1.35
CA THR A 558 -0.70 -13.43 1.12
C THR A 558 -1.62 -14.49 1.73
N ALA A 559 -1.07 -15.47 2.42
CA ALA A 559 -1.83 -16.57 3.01
C ALA A 559 -2.97 -16.07 3.92
N GLY A 560 -4.17 -16.62 3.71
CA GLY A 560 -5.37 -16.26 4.47
C GLY A 560 -6.07 -14.96 4.02
N ASN A 561 -5.62 -14.32 2.94
CA ASN A 561 -6.32 -13.21 2.31
C ASN A 561 -6.97 -13.66 1.00
N GLN A 562 -8.32 -13.69 0.98
CA GLN A 562 -9.09 -14.13 -0.20
C GLN A 562 -9.06 -13.12 -1.37
N THR A 563 -8.69 -11.87 -1.11
CA THR A 563 -8.70 -10.79 -2.11
C THR A 563 -7.36 -10.56 -2.79
N LEU A 564 -6.29 -11.17 -2.29
CA LEU A 564 -4.91 -11.01 -2.78
C LEU A 564 -4.29 -12.35 -3.23
N GLY A 565 -5.11 -13.22 -3.83
CA GLY A 565 -4.63 -14.46 -4.43
C GLY A 565 -3.89 -14.22 -5.75
N GLY A 566 -3.34 -15.31 -6.32
CA GLY A 566 -2.66 -15.29 -7.61
C GLY A 566 -1.20 -15.72 -7.53
N ASN A 567 -0.55 -15.69 -8.68
CA ASN A 567 0.84 -16.08 -8.87
C ASN A 567 1.63 -14.97 -9.53
N LEU A 568 2.87 -14.77 -9.11
CA LEU A 568 3.79 -13.89 -9.83
C LEU A 568 4.21 -14.56 -11.15
N HIS A 569 4.06 -13.88 -12.25
CA HIS A 569 4.51 -14.30 -13.57
C HIS A 569 5.55 -13.32 -14.10
N PHE A 570 6.76 -13.83 -14.41
CA PHE A 570 7.85 -13.06 -14.95
C PHE A 570 7.85 -13.24 -16.46
N GLU A 571 7.24 -12.27 -17.13
CA GLU A 571 7.16 -12.24 -18.58
C GLU A 571 8.43 -11.60 -19.14
N ARG A 572 9.15 -12.37 -19.93
CA ARG A 572 10.30 -11.87 -20.64
C ARG A 572 9.86 -11.32 -21.98
N GLU A 573 10.21 -10.09 -22.24
CA GLU A 573 9.85 -9.39 -23.45
C GLU A 573 10.98 -9.36 -24.47
N ASP A 574 10.63 -9.19 -25.76
CA ASP A 574 11.59 -8.98 -26.83
C ASP A 574 12.46 -7.74 -26.55
N GLY A 575 13.71 -7.94 -26.18
CA GLY A 575 14.63 -6.87 -25.76
C GLY A 575 15.38 -7.19 -24.47
N GLY A 576 15.00 -8.31 -23.80
CA GLY A 576 15.69 -8.78 -22.60
C GLY A 576 15.10 -8.25 -21.31
N THR A 577 14.12 -7.34 -21.37
CA THR A 577 13.44 -6.79 -20.19
C THR A 577 12.50 -7.83 -19.57
N VAL A 578 12.33 -7.76 -18.23
CA VAL A 578 11.47 -8.68 -17.47
C VAL A 578 10.36 -7.88 -16.79
N ARG A 579 9.12 -8.16 -17.18
CA ARG A 579 7.91 -7.61 -16.54
C ARG A 579 7.36 -8.61 -15.53
N VAL A 580 6.97 -8.13 -14.35
CA VAL A 580 6.36 -8.97 -13.32
C VAL A 580 4.88 -8.65 -13.20
N LYS A 581 4.05 -9.64 -13.48
CA LYS A 581 2.59 -9.58 -13.38
C LYS A 581 2.13 -10.50 -12.25
N VAL A 582 0.96 -10.23 -11.69
CA VAL A 582 0.23 -11.19 -10.86
C VAL A 582 -0.88 -11.77 -11.71
N VAL A 583 -0.92 -13.09 -11.83
CA VAL A 583 -1.90 -13.79 -12.65
C VAL A 583 -2.73 -14.74 -11.78
N ASP A 584 -3.98 -14.97 -12.16
CA ASP A 584 -4.83 -15.98 -11.54
C ASP A 584 -4.44 -17.41 -11.98
N ASP A 585 -5.18 -18.40 -11.50
CA ASP A 585 -4.95 -19.81 -11.87
C ASP A 585 -5.27 -20.11 -13.35
N LYS A 586 -5.91 -19.19 -14.07
CA LYS A 586 -6.18 -19.28 -15.52
C LYS A 586 -5.14 -18.53 -16.35
N GLY A 587 -4.21 -17.81 -15.70
CA GLY A 587 -3.20 -16.99 -16.37
C GLY A 587 -3.71 -15.59 -16.75
N GLU A 588 -4.90 -15.17 -16.28
CA GLU A 588 -5.38 -13.81 -16.49
C GLU A 588 -4.72 -12.86 -15.48
N GLU A 589 -4.32 -11.68 -15.93
CA GLU A 589 -3.67 -10.69 -15.10
C GLU A 589 -4.62 -10.12 -14.06
N LEU A 590 -4.22 -10.21 -12.79
CA LEU A 590 -4.95 -9.63 -11.67
C LEU A 590 -4.48 -8.18 -11.45
N PHE A 591 -5.37 -7.25 -11.66
CA PHE A 591 -5.11 -5.83 -11.46
C PHE A 591 -5.45 -5.42 -10.03
N GLY A 592 -4.43 -5.34 -9.18
CA GLY A 592 -4.54 -4.82 -7.82
C GLY A 592 -4.04 -3.38 -7.75
N ASN A 593 -4.92 -2.42 -7.54
CA ASN A 593 -4.62 -0.99 -7.59
C ASN A 593 -4.21 -0.40 -6.22
N GLY A 594 -4.13 -1.20 -5.17
CA GLY A 594 -3.71 -0.74 -3.85
C GLY A 594 -2.18 -0.68 -3.73
N THR A 595 -1.67 0.39 -3.10
CA THR A 595 -0.24 0.53 -2.76
C THR A 595 0.26 -0.69 -1.98
N GLY A 596 -0.56 -1.28 -1.10
CA GLY A 596 -0.25 -2.51 -0.38
C GLY A 596 0.01 -3.72 -1.29
N PHE A 597 -0.76 -3.88 -2.37
CA PHE A 597 -0.57 -4.97 -3.34
C PHE A 597 0.78 -4.85 -4.07
N GLN A 598 1.13 -3.65 -4.51
CA GLN A 598 2.41 -3.40 -5.18
C GLN A 598 3.59 -3.61 -4.23
N ARG A 599 3.51 -3.11 -3.00
CA ARG A 599 4.53 -3.31 -1.97
C ARG A 599 4.73 -4.78 -1.63
N MET A 600 3.65 -5.56 -1.59
CA MET A 600 3.72 -6.99 -1.32
C MET A 600 4.41 -7.76 -2.45
N LYS A 601 4.09 -7.43 -3.69
CA LYS A 601 4.78 -7.94 -4.87
C LYS A 601 6.27 -7.63 -4.82
N GLN A 602 6.64 -6.38 -4.52
CA GLN A 602 8.04 -5.95 -4.38
C GLN A 602 8.76 -6.69 -3.25
N LEU A 603 8.13 -6.79 -2.09
CA LEU A 603 8.69 -7.49 -0.94
C LEU A 603 8.93 -8.97 -1.24
N ALA A 604 7.97 -9.65 -1.88
CA ALA A 604 8.14 -11.04 -2.30
C ALA A 604 9.32 -11.23 -3.28
N ILE A 605 9.49 -10.30 -4.22
CA ILE A 605 10.60 -10.32 -5.17
C ILE A 605 11.94 -10.08 -4.45
N VAL A 606 12.03 -9.07 -3.59
CA VAL A 606 13.24 -8.79 -2.81
C VAL A 606 13.62 -9.99 -1.95
N MET A 607 12.67 -10.55 -1.21
CA MET A 607 12.90 -11.75 -0.40
C MET A 607 13.34 -12.95 -1.24
N SER A 608 12.77 -13.11 -2.43
CA SER A 608 13.16 -14.20 -3.34
C SER A 608 14.57 -14.02 -3.91
N ILE A 609 14.94 -12.79 -4.24
CA ILE A 609 16.29 -12.46 -4.69
C ILE A 609 17.31 -12.79 -3.60
N ILE A 610 17.00 -12.43 -2.37
CA ILE A 610 17.83 -12.71 -1.20
C ILE A 610 17.93 -14.22 -0.95
N SER A 611 16.80 -14.94 -1.02
CA SER A 611 16.71 -16.37 -0.76
C SER A 611 17.33 -17.24 -1.85
N SER A 612 17.38 -16.81 -3.11
CA SER A 612 17.87 -17.62 -4.24
C SER A 612 19.40 -17.72 -4.34
N LYS A 613 20.14 -17.06 -3.47
CA LYS A 613 21.62 -17.13 -3.39
C LYS A 613 22.18 -18.33 -2.60
N GLU A 614 21.50 -19.47 -2.60
CA GLU A 614 21.92 -20.66 -1.84
C GLU A 614 23.33 -21.23 -2.19
N ASN A 615 23.98 -20.78 -3.25
CA ASN A 615 25.25 -21.36 -3.69
C ASN A 615 26.50 -20.47 -3.58
N ASN A 616 26.38 -19.19 -3.18
CA ASN A 616 27.54 -18.35 -2.95
C ASN A 616 27.29 -17.38 -1.79
N GLN A 617 27.94 -17.69 -0.67
CA GLN A 617 28.15 -16.81 0.49
C GLN A 617 26.96 -15.88 0.81
N SER A 618 26.03 -16.47 1.54
CA SER A 618 24.99 -15.89 2.39
C SER A 618 24.81 -14.37 2.30
N PHE A 619 23.61 -13.96 1.99
CA PHE A 619 23.08 -12.64 2.33
C PHE A 619 22.94 -12.54 3.85
N ASP A 620 24.08 -12.70 4.54
CA ASP A 620 24.15 -12.66 5.99
C ASP A 620 24.30 -11.22 6.49
N TYR A 621 23.59 -10.28 5.83
CA TYR A 621 23.50 -8.90 6.29
C TYR A 621 22.15 -8.64 6.95
N PRO A 622 22.11 -7.78 7.98
CA PRO A 622 20.86 -7.46 8.66
C PRO A 622 19.88 -6.74 7.73
N PHE A 623 18.62 -7.12 7.82
CA PHE A 623 17.51 -6.42 7.18
C PHE A 623 16.97 -5.36 8.13
N ILE A 624 17.11 -4.09 7.78
CA ILE A 624 16.72 -2.95 8.60
C ILE A 624 15.64 -2.17 7.87
N SER A 625 14.45 -2.02 8.46
CA SER A 625 13.35 -1.38 7.79
C SER A 625 12.56 -0.42 8.69
N ASP A 626 12.32 0.81 8.18
CA ASP A 626 11.43 1.80 8.80
C ASP A 626 10.03 1.67 8.19
N ALA A 627 9.06 1.28 9.01
CA ALA A 627 7.65 1.17 8.69
C ALA A 627 7.33 0.40 7.38
N PRO A 628 7.86 -0.81 7.16
CA PRO A 628 7.65 -1.57 5.92
C PRO A 628 6.18 -1.95 5.71
N PHE A 629 5.37 -1.88 6.77
CA PHE A 629 4.00 -2.39 6.81
C PHE A 629 2.94 -1.30 6.96
N SER A 630 3.27 -0.03 6.73
CA SER A 630 2.38 1.11 7.00
C SER A 630 1.02 1.05 6.29
N GLU A 631 0.84 0.12 5.35
CA GLU A 631 -0.41 -0.09 4.59
C GLU A 631 -0.89 -1.54 4.62
N PHE A 632 -0.30 -2.38 5.47
CA PHE A 632 -0.65 -3.79 5.55
C PHE A 632 -1.51 -4.10 6.79
N GLY A 633 -2.51 -4.94 6.60
CA GLY A 633 -3.28 -5.46 7.73
C GLY A 633 -2.46 -6.43 8.60
N ILE A 634 -2.86 -6.60 9.85
CA ILE A 634 -2.15 -7.40 10.86
C ILE A 634 -1.85 -8.85 10.44
N LYS A 635 -2.69 -9.44 9.57
CA LYS A 635 -2.45 -10.79 9.02
C LYS A 635 -1.17 -10.87 8.19
N PHE A 636 -0.89 -9.84 7.41
CA PHE A 636 0.33 -9.78 6.60
C PHE A 636 1.58 -9.60 7.46
N ILE A 637 1.45 -8.78 8.50
CA ILE A 637 2.53 -8.59 9.46
C ILE A 637 2.89 -9.94 10.08
N ASN A 638 1.90 -10.71 10.52
CA ASN A 638 2.12 -12.04 11.09
C ASN A 638 2.75 -13.01 10.07
N ASN A 639 2.24 -13.06 8.84
CA ASN A 639 2.81 -13.90 7.79
C ASN A 639 4.28 -13.52 7.49
N PHE A 640 4.58 -12.22 7.40
CA PHE A 640 5.95 -11.75 7.22
C PHE A 640 6.85 -12.18 8.39
N LEU A 641 6.40 -12.02 9.63
CA LEU A 641 7.16 -12.40 10.82
C LEU A 641 7.45 -13.91 10.88
N ASP A 642 6.57 -14.74 10.33
CA ASP A 642 6.79 -16.19 10.23
C ASP A 642 7.76 -16.59 9.08
N ILE A 643 7.90 -15.74 8.06
CA ILE A 643 8.73 -16.00 6.87
C ILE A 643 10.12 -15.35 7.04
N ALA A 644 10.19 -14.15 7.59
CA ALA A 644 11.42 -13.37 7.67
C ALA A 644 12.61 -14.13 8.30
N PRO A 645 12.47 -14.93 9.37
CA PRO A 645 13.58 -15.70 9.93
C PRO A 645 14.15 -16.77 9.00
N LYS A 646 13.37 -17.18 7.99
CA LYS A 646 13.80 -18.17 6.99
C LYS A 646 14.60 -17.53 5.85
N VAL A 647 14.49 -16.22 5.70
CA VAL A 647 15.11 -15.43 4.62
C VAL A 647 16.26 -14.58 5.15
N PHE A 648 16.07 -13.93 6.28
CA PHE A 648 17.05 -13.06 6.90
C PHE A 648 17.55 -13.67 8.19
N ARG A 649 18.86 -13.69 8.37
CA ARG A 649 19.43 -14.11 9.66
C ARG A 649 19.09 -13.15 10.79
N GLN A 650 19.01 -11.86 10.49
CA GLN A 650 18.59 -10.83 11.41
C GLN A 650 17.72 -9.78 10.72
N SER A 651 16.61 -9.45 11.32
CA SER A 651 15.73 -8.35 10.89
C SER A 651 15.55 -7.35 12.03
N ILE A 652 15.67 -6.06 11.75
CA ILE A 652 15.42 -4.95 12.68
C ILE A 652 14.32 -4.08 12.06
N ILE A 653 13.13 -4.11 12.64
CA ILE A 653 11.92 -3.57 12.02
C ILE A 653 11.29 -2.54 12.94
N MET A 654 11.16 -1.30 12.46
CA MET A 654 10.40 -0.26 13.14
C MET A 654 8.95 -0.30 12.63
N ILE A 655 7.98 -0.43 13.54
CA ILE A 655 6.57 -0.60 13.21
C ILE A 655 5.69 0.28 14.12
N LYS A 656 4.52 0.72 13.63
CA LYS A 656 3.54 1.47 14.43
C LYS A 656 2.26 0.65 14.72
N ASP A 657 1.98 -0.34 13.89
CA ASP A 657 0.67 -0.99 13.84
C ASP A 657 0.40 -1.93 15.02
N LEU A 658 1.35 -2.06 15.94
CA LEU A 658 1.22 -2.82 17.19
C LEU A 658 1.17 -1.91 18.43
N TYR A 659 1.03 -0.60 18.24
CA TYR A 659 0.95 0.41 19.28
C TYR A 659 -0.46 1.01 19.35
N ASP A 660 -0.98 1.17 20.57
CA ASP A 660 -2.24 1.84 20.84
C ASP A 660 -2.03 2.97 21.85
N PRO A 661 -2.01 4.23 21.41
CA PRO A 661 -1.76 5.37 22.29
C PRO A 661 -2.95 5.69 23.22
N ASP A 662 -4.16 5.23 22.88
CA ASP A 662 -5.39 5.54 23.62
C ASP A 662 -5.72 4.53 24.71
N SER A 663 -5.08 3.37 24.68
CA SER A 663 -5.22 2.34 25.72
C SER A 663 -4.10 2.46 26.75
N GLU A 664 -4.37 2.00 27.98
CA GLU A 664 -3.31 1.80 28.99
C GLU A 664 -2.28 0.75 28.56
N GLN A 665 -2.53 0.05 27.46
CA GLN A 665 -1.66 -0.96 26.88
C GLN A 665 -0.83 -0.35 25.75
N LEU A 666 0.48 -0.27 25.94
CA LEU A 666 1.44 0.21 24.92
C LEU A 666 1.60 -0.74 23.72
N ILE A 667 0.89 -1.85 23.69
CA ILE A 667 1.03 -2.89 22.68
C ILE A 667 -0.32 -3.57 22.43
N LEU A 668 -0.75 -3.64 21.20
CA LEU A 668 -1.99 -4.31 20.79
C LEU A 668 -1.89 -5.84 21.01
N PRO A 669 -3.04 -6.56 21.07
CA PRO A 669 -3.06 -7.99 21.31
C PRO A 669 -2.14 -8.81 20.38
N GLY A 670 -2.06 -8.46 19.10
CA GLY A 670 -1.16 -9.11 18.13
C GLY A 670 0.32 -8.94 18.49
N GLY A 671 0.73 -7.75 18.90
CA GLY A 671 2.10 -7.48 19.36
C GLY A 671 2.40 -8.19 20.68
N LEU A 672 1.45 -8.23 21.58
CA LEU A 672 1.59 -8.95 22.84
C LEU A 672 1.80 -10.46 22.62
N GLU A 673 1.13 -11.06 21.64
CA GLU A 673 1.34 -12.46 21.31
C GLU A 673 2.75 -12.70 20.72
N ILE A 674 3.24 -11.81 19.88
CA ILE A 674 4.62 -11.86 19.35
C ILE A 674 5.62 -11.78 20.51
N ALA A 675 5.46 -10.84 21.44
CA ALA A 675 6.34 -10.72 22.62
C ALA A 675 6.31 -11.99 23.47
N LYS A 676 5.14 -12.59 23.71
CA LYS A 676 5.01 -13.86 24.43
C LYS A 676 5.68 -15.03 23.71
N ARG A 677 5.63 -15.10 22.38
CA ARG A 677 6.36 -16.12 21.60
C ARG A 677 7.87 -15.97 21.78
N MET A 678 8.38 -14.72 21.81
CA MET A 678 9.80 -14.46 22.10
C MET A 678 10.18 -14.88 23.52
N GLN A 679 9.38 -14.53 24.53
CA GLN A 679 9.62 -14.96 25.93
C GLN A 679 9.62 -16.48 26.11
N ARG A 680 8.86 -17.21 25.29
CA ARG A 680 8.83 -18.68 25.29
C ARG A 680 9.93 -19.32 24.44
N ASN A 681 10.81 -18.53 23.83
CA ASN A 681 11.79 -18.98 22.82
C ASN A 681 11.17 -19.71 21.61
N GLU A 682 9.93 -19.36 21.25
CA GLU A 682 9.25 -19.84 20.05
C GLU A 682 9.59 -18.99 18.83
N LEU A 683 10.09 -17.78 19.04
CA LEU A 683 10.51 -16.82 18.04
C LEU A 683 11.78 -16.10 18.54
N ASP A 684 12.88 -16.23 17.79
CA ASP A 684 14.12 -15.53 18.11
C ASP A 684 14.00 -14.04 17.78
N GLY A 685 14.41 -13.18 18.69
CA GLY A 685 14.39 -11.75 18.47
C GLY A 685 14.17 -10.93 19.75
N THR A 686 14.03 -9.62 19.59
CA THR A 686 13.73 -8.69 20.66
C THR A 686 12.54 -7.83 20.32
N PHE A 687 11.78 -7.43 21.34
CA PHE A 687 10.60 -6.58 21.16
C PHE A 687 10.69 -5.36 22.07
N TYR A 688 10.95 -4.20 21.48
CA TYR A 688 10.97 -2.92 22.16
C TYR A 688 9.72 -2.11 21.83
N VAL A 689 9.19 -1.40 22.82
CA VAL A 689 8.17 -0.37 22.64
C VAL A 689 8.76 0.97 23.06
N ASN A 690 8.74 1.92 22.13
CA ASN A 690 9.09 3.30 22.39
C ASN A 690 7.84 4.07 22.81
N TYR A 691 7.96 4.90 23.82
CA TYR A 691 6.89 5.75 24.34
C TYR A 691 7.46 7.09 24.81
N VAL A 692 6.61 8.05 25.05
CA VAL A 692 6.95 9.37 25.60
C VAL A 692 6.37 9.47 27.00
N GLU A 693 7.23 9.74 27.99
CA GLU A 693 6.89 9.68 29.42
C GLU A 693 5.99 10.84 29.89
N GLU A 694 6.05 11.99 29.24
CA GLU A 694 5.24 13.18 29.55
C GLU A 694 4.62 13.77 28.27
N LYS A 695 3.34 14.18 28.34
CA LYS A 695 2.72 15.05 27.34
C LYS A 695 3.29 16.46 27.46
N ALA A 696 4.60 16.58 27.33
CA ALA A 696 5.29 17.83 27.35
C ALA A 696 5.26 18.46 25.95
N ASP A 697 5.42 19.78 25.91
CA ASP A 697 5.67 20.61 24.75
C ASP A 697 6.37 19.82 23.61
N SER A 698 5.80 19.85 22.41
CA SER A 698 6.27 19.12 21.23
C SER A 698 7.78 19.30 20.92
N SER A 699 8.39 20.34 21.45
CA SER A 699 9.81 20.66 21.35
C SER A 699 10.71 19.91 22.35
N ASN A 700 10.14 19.13 23.29
CA ASN A 700 10.85 18.45 24.39
C ASN A 700 10.56 16.93 24.43
N LEU A 701 10.16 16.34 23.33
CA LEU A 701 9.88 14.92 23.29
C LEU A 701 11.15 14.11 23.64
N VAL A 702 11.04 13.30 24.68
CA VAL A 702 12.07 12.33 25.08
C VAL A 702 11.51 10.93 24.88
N THR A 703 12.11 10.18 23.99
CA THR A 703 11.75 8.78 23.77
C THR A 703 12.32 7.91 24.88
N LYS A 704 11.45 7.14 25.51
CA LYS A 704 11.78 6.04 26.42
C LYS A 704 11.47 4.72 25.76
N LYS A 705 12.06 3.64 26.26
CA LYS A 705 11.85 2.28 25.74
C LYS A 705 11.51 1.31 26.85
N LYS A 706 10.75 0.28 26.47
CA LYS A 706 10.49 -0.89 27.30
C LYS A 706 10.71 -2.15 26.49
N CYS A 707 11.48 -3.09 27.00
CA CYS A 707 11.64 -4.41 26.41
C CYS A 707 10.52 -5.34 26.88
N TYR A 708 9.88 -6.03 25.94
CA TYR A 708 8.77 -6.96 26.18
C TYR A 708 9.15 -8.42 25.91
N SER A 709 10.32 -8.66 25.34
CA SER A 709 10.83 -10.01 25.05
C SER A 709 11.65 -10.61 26.19
N GLU A 710 11.97 -9.81 27.18
CA GLU A 710 12.68 -10.23 28.42
C GLU A 710 11.73 -10.76 29.49
#